data_e854693e51cd9021c9ef70198017039f
#
_entry.id   e854693e51cd9021c9ef70198017039f
#
_cell.length_a   1.000
_cell.length_b   1.000
_cell.length_c   1.000
_cell.angle_alpha   90.00
_cell.angle_beta   90.00
_cell.angle_gamma   90.00
#
_symmetry.space_group_name_H-M   'P 1'
#
loop_
_entity.id
_entity.type
_entity.pdbx_description
1 polymer ?
#
loop_
_entity_poly.entity_id
_entity_poly.type
_entity_poly.pdbx_seq_one_letter_code
_entity_poly.pdbx_strand_id
1 'polypeptide(L)'
;MPRNLWIVLLLAGLYLCAGSLSAAPQQRNVSYPVSGKVIDKKSRQPVAYANVFVNGLPGKGASTDSLGMFRIEQVPPGIYCLQASCIGYLTVLTPEYIVSASTPFVEIEMEEDANLLDAVVVKPSPFRKSIESPVGMRIIGLQEIEKSPGANRDVSRIVRAYPGVSFSPIGYRNDLIVRGGSPSENRFYMDGIEIPNINHFATQGASGGPVSIVNADLIREITFYTGAFPANRSGALSSVLDFQLKDGNPDKQTFKATLGASEVSLSGAGHLSKRTTYLFSARQSYLQMLFKVLGLPFLPNFIDGQFKVKTRFSDHDELTLLGLVGIDKMKLNTDEKGEDAEYLLSYLPTINQETFTLGATYKHYSGQHVQTLTLSHNYLNNRNLKYRNNDNSSEDNLTLRLRSIEQKTTLRFENQTNLNLWTLKAGAELNHITYSNDSRQRFYTNAAQLLTYDTWLRIFSFGAFVTGNYTTPDKRFSLSAGVRMDGSNYNSDMKQLWKQFSPRLSASYNLTDQWSLSANAGLYYQLPPYTSMGYKDNDGAYINKQLKYMQVGETALGVDWHLQDRFMVSVEGFFKRYGQIPYSLTDDIPLLCKGNDYGVVGNEALTSTAQGRAYGVETMFRWQVPGRFNVVSSFTLFKSEYRNGQNDAYIPSAWDNRFILNLSSTYNLPRRWSIGGKLSYIGGSPYTPYDEDKSSLVEAWDAKGQPYYDYSRYNTERLPSFAQLDVRVDKSFYFRRCMLGLYLDIQNITGNKLKQPDVIMSTGVIENPSAPASEQRYKMKYLKQESGTLLPTLGVTLEF
;
A
#
# COMPACT_ATOMS: atom_id res chain seq x y z
N MET A 1 18.39 -12.96 30.02
CA MET A 1 18.59 -14.32 29.44
C MET A 1 19.61 -14.24 28.32
N PRO A 2 20.54 -15.19 28.19
CA PRO A 2 21.70 -15.02 27.32
C PRO A 2 21.28 -14.93 25.84
N ARG A 3 21.89 -14.00 25.14
CA ARG A 3 21.80 -13.70 23.70
C ARG A 3 21.97 -14.96 22.80
N ASN A 4 22.45 -16.05 23.33
CA ASN A 4 22.74 -17.29 22.60
C ASN A 4 21.60 -18.32 22.58
N LEU A 5 20.50 -18.11 23.33
CA LEU A 5 19.41 -19.07 23.40
C LEU A 5 18.64 -19.18 22.06
N TRP A 6 18.54 -18.06 21.33
CA TRP A 6 17.90 -18.05 20.01
C TRP A 6 18.73 -18.72 18.93
N ILE A 7 20.06 -18.60 19.00
CA ILE A 7 20.96 -19.32 18.11
C ILE A 7 20.86 -20.83 18.37
N VAL A 8 20.71 -21.22 19.62
CA VAL A 8 20.53 -22.65 20.02
C VAL A 8 19.17 -23.17 19.55
N LEU A 9 18.08 -22.39 19.66
CA LEU A 9 16.76 -22.74 19.16
C LEU A 9 16.73 -22.79 17.62
N LEU A 10 17.43 -21.89 16.96
CA LEU A 10 17.59 -21.85 15.50
C LEU A 10 18.39 -23.06 15.00
N LEU A 11 19.48 -23.37 15.68
CA LEU A 11 20.33 -24.56 15.41
C LEU A 11 19.59 -25.86 15.76
N ALA A 12 18.83 -25.90 16.85
CA ALA A 12 17.97 -27.02 17.21
C ALA A 12 16.83 -27.25 16.22
N GLY A 13 16.18 -26.17 15.73
CA GLY A 13 15.19 -26.23 14.66
C GLY A 13 15.79 -26.72 13.33
N LEU A 14 16.98 -26.24 12.97
CA LEU A 14 17.74 -26.73 11.81
C LEU A 14 18.20 -28.18 11.99
N TYR A 15 18.57 -28.59 13.18
CA TYR A 15 19.01 -29.99 13.50
C TYR A 15 17.80 -30.93 13.48
N LEU A 16 16.65 -30.53 13.99
CA LEU A 16 15.39 -31.29 13.89
C LEU A 16 14.91 -31.39 12.42
N CYS A 17 15.10 -30.36 11.62
CA CYS A 17 14.88 -30.45 10.18
C CYS A 17 15.90 -31.32 9.47
N ALA A 18 17.18 -31.30 9.85
CA ALA A 18 18.21 -32.11 9.24
C ALA A 18 18.09 -33.59 9.62
N GLY A 19 17.70 -33.92 10.86
CA GLY A 19 17.49 -35.31 11.32
C GLY A 19 16.29 -35.99 10.67
N SER A 20 15.26 -35.27 10.30
CA SER A 20 14.11 -35.77 9.52
C SER A 20 14.40 -35.91 8.01
N LEU A 21 15.51 -35.31 7.53
CA LEU A 21 15.93 -35.37 6.13
C LEU A 21 16.56 -36.74 5.76
N SER A 22 17.05 -37.53 6.73
CA SER A 22 17.63 -38.87 6.49
C SER A 22 16.57 -39.97 6.32
N ALA A 23 15.33 -39.74 6.70
CA ALA A 23 14.20 -40.67 6.64
C ALA A 23 13.06 -40.21 5.71
N ALA A 24 13.30 -39.21 4.84
CA ALA A 24 12.28 -38.76 3.90
C ALA A 24 12.02 -39.87 2.88
N PRO A 25 10.79 -40.42 2.81
CA PRO A 25 10.43 -41.31 1.73
C PRO A 25 10.69 -40.62 0.40
N GLN A 26 11.19 -41.36 -0.60
CA GLN A 26 11.33 -40.88 -1.98
C GLN A 26 10.11 -40.01 -2.31
N GLN A 27 10.32 -38.72 -2.54
CA GLN A 27 9.25 -37.76 -2.85
C GLN A 27 8.58 -38.28 -4.13
N ARG A 28 7.44 -38.97 -3.99
CA ARG A 28 6.60 -39.36 -5.13
C ARG A 28 6.33 -38.07 -5.91
N ASN A 29 6.33 -38.14 -7.23
CA ASN A 29 5.96 -37.03 -8.10
C ASN A 29 4.48 -36.67 -7.84
N VAL A 30 4.23 -35.87 -6.79
CA VAL A 30 2.90 -35.41 -6.44
C VAL A 30 2.48 -34.39 -7.50
N SER A 31 1.30 -34.59 -8.04
CA SER A 31 0.65 -33.69 -9.00
C SER A 31 -0.80 -33.47 -8.59
N TYR A 32 -1.37 -32.35 -9.02
CA TYR A 32 -2.73 -31.94 -8.69
C TYR A 32 -3.52 -31.63 -9.97
N PRO A 33 -4.84 -31.83 -9.97
CA PRO A 33 -5.68 -31.39 -11.06
C PRO A 33 -5.90 -29.87 -10.96
N VAL A 34 -6.02 -29.22 -12.11
CA VAL A 34 -6.47 -27.83 -12.25
C VAL A 34 -7.82 -27.86 -12.97
N SER A 35 -8.86 -27.40 -12.28
CA SER A 35 -10.23 -27.38 -12.81
C SER A 35 -10.72 -25.95 -12.95
N GLY A 36 -11.59 -25.70 -13.92
CA GLY A 36 -12.15 -24.38 -14.13
C GLY A 36 -13.26 -24.36 -15.17
N LYS A 37 -13.70 -23.14 -15.48
CA LYS A 37 -14.72 -22.85 -16.48
C LYS A 37 -14.25 -21.73 -17.40
N VAL A 38 -14.51 -21.85 -18.68
CA VAL A 38 -14.31 -20.79 -19.67
C VAL A 38 -15.67 -20.22 -20.05
N ILE A 39 -15.82 -18.90 -20.01
CA ILE A 39 -17.05 -18.19 -20.32
C ILE A 39 -16.76 -17.00 -21.24
N ASP A 40 -17.74 -16.63 -22.02
CA ASP A 40 -17.73 -15.37 -22.76
C ASP A 40 -17.91 -14.19 -21.80
N LYS A 41 -17.05 -13.19 -21.93
CA LYS A 41 -17.01 -12.02 -21.04
C LYS A 41 -18.27 -11.16 -21.09
N LYS A 42 -18.94 -11.09 -22.27
CA LYS A 42 -20.12 -10.23 -22.49
C LYS A 42 -21.41 -10.97 -22.17
N SER A 43 -21.61 -12.14 -22.77
CA SER A 43 -22.83 -12.91 -22.64
C SER A 43 -22.87 -13.77 -21.37
N ARG A 44 -21.72 -13.99 -20.70
CA ARG A 44 -21.54 -14.93 -19.57
C ARG A 44 -21.84 -16.39 -19.92
N GLN A 45 -22.06 -16.69 -21.20
CA GLN A 45 -22.34 -18.06 -21.66
C GLN A 45 -21.05 -18.91 -21.65
N PRO A 46 -21.18 -20.23 -21.44
CA PRO A 46 -20.03 -21.14 -21.53
C PRO A 46 -19.40 -21.14 -22.91
N VAL A 47 -18.07 -21.11 -22.99
CA VAL A 47 -17.33 -21.31 -24.24
C VAL A 47 -16.91 -22.78 -24.33
N ALA A 48 -17.60 -23.51 -25.20
CA ALA A 48 -17.31 -24.92 -25.47
C ALA A 48 -16.09 -25.09 -26.38
N TYR A 49 -15.38 -26.20 -26.18
CA TYR A 49 -14.22 -26.62 -26.98
C TYR A 49 -13.05 -25.61 -27.00
N ALA A 50 -12.96 -24.74 -26.03
CA ALA A 50 -11.79 -23.88 -25.83
C ALA A 50 -10.61 -24.74 -25.33
N ASN A 51 -9.43 -24.51 -25.89
CA ASN A 51 -8.20 -25.17 -25.45
C ASN A 51 -7.56 -24.37 -24.31
N VAL A 52 -7.36 -25.04 -23.15
CA VAL A 52 -6.72 -24.44 -21.97
C VAL A 52 -5.42 -25.16 -21.68
N PHE A 53 -4.31 -24.40 -21.61
CA PHE A 53 -2.97 -24.92 -21.36
C PHE A 53 -2.33 -24.27 -20.14
N VAL A 54 -1.47 -25.02 -19.44
CA VAL A 54 -0.61 -24.47 -18.39
C VAL A 54 0.60 -23.81 -19.05
N ASN A 55 0.72 -22.48 -18.91
CA ASN A 55 1.82 -21.76 -19.53
C ASN A 55 3.18 -22.21 -18.95
N GLY A 56 4.14 -22.53 -19.84
CA GLY A 56 5.45 -23.04 -19.47
C GLY A 56 5.53 -24.53 -19.19
N LEU A 57 4.43 -25.30 -19.31
CA LEU A 57 4.41 -26.76 -19.18
C LEU A 57 3.89 -27.44 -20.46
N PRO A 58 4.76 -27.80 -21.40
CA PRO A 58 4.36 -28.49 -22.61
C PRO A 58 3.58 -29.79 -22.33
N GLY A 59 2.49 -30.02 -23.06
CA GLY A 59 1.67 -31.21 -22.92
C GLY A 59 0.72 -31.23 -21.72
N LYS A 60 0.62 -30.14 -20.96
CA LYS A 60 -0.37 -29.97 -19.88
C LYS A 60 -1.49 -29.02 -20.33
N GLY A 61 -2.61 -29.61 -20.78
CA GLY A 61 -3.78 -28.89 -21.25
C GLY A 61 -5.01 -29.78 -21.32
N ALA A 62 -6.15 -29.15 -21.53
CA ALA A 62 -7.45 -29.81 -21.76
C ALA A 62 -8.34 -28.90 -22.61
N SER A 63 -9.31 -29.49 -23.34
CA SER A 63 -10.37 -28.72 -23.99
C SER A 63 -11.58 -28.63 -23.07
N THR A 64 -12.35 -27.54 -23.17
CA THR A 64 -13.61 -27.41 -22.44
C THR A 64 -14.72 -28.30 -23.02
N ASP A 65 -15.60 -28.76 -22.15
CA ASP A 65 -16.83 -29.45 -22.54
C ASP A 65 -17.93 -28.46 -23.00
N SER A 66 -19.14 -28.97 -23.28
CA SER A 66 -20.29 -28.17 -23.71
C SER A 66 -20.78 -27.16 -22.67
N LEU A 67 -20.42 -27.34 -21.41
CA LEU A 67 -20.71 -26.42 -20.29
C LEU A 67 -19.54 -25.45 -20.00
N GLY A 68 -18.51 -25.46 -20.87
CA GLY A 68 -17.31 -24.64 -20.70
C GLY A 68 -16.38 -25.13 -19.60
N MET A 69 -16.59 -26.30 -19.03
CA MET A 69 -15.78 -26.87 -17.95
C MET A 69 -14.53 -27.54 -18.51
N PHE A 70 -13.39 -27.35 -17.82
CA PHE A 70 -12.13 -28.03 -18.13
C PHE A 70 -11.49 -28.62 -16.87
N ARG A 71 -10.68 -29.70 -17.10
CA ARG A 71 -9.87 -30.29 -16.04
C ARG A 71 -8.55 -30.79 -16.62
N ILE A 72 -7.45 -30.18 -16.16
CA ILE A 72 -6.08 -30.54 -16.55
C ILE A 72 -5.52 -31.44 -15.46
N GLU A 73 -5.22 -32.68 -15.80
CA GLU A 73 -4.70 -33.67 -14.86
C GLU A 73 -3.18 -33.60 -14.71
N GLN A 74 -2.71 -34.07 -13.56
CA GLN A 74 -1.29 -34.27 -13.28
C GLN A 74 -0.41 -33.01 -13.48
N VAL A 75 -0.86 -31.85 -13.03
CA VAL A 75 -0.06 -30.61 -13.04
C VAL A 75 0.89 -30.66 -11.84
N PRO A 76 2.22 -30.46 -12.03
CA PRO A 76 3.17 -30.36 -10.92
C PRO A 76 2.86 -29.16 -10.02
N PRO A 77 3.11 -29.27 -8.70
CA PRO A 77 2.90 -28.11 -7.81
C PRO A 77 3.83 -26.95 -8.18
N GLY A 78 3.29 -25.72 -8.14
CA GLY A 78 4.00 -24.50 -8.54
C GLY A 78 3.06 -23.31 -8.72
N ILE A 79 3.59 -22.21 -9.23
CA ILE A 79 2.81 -21.01 -9.59
C ILE A 79 2.81 -20.92 -11.11
N TYR A 80 1.61 -20.86 -11.71
CA TYR A 80 1.41 -20.89 -13.16
C TYR A 80 0.30 -19.94 -13.59
N CYS A 81 0.40 -19.45 -14.84
CA CYS A 81 -0.73 -18.87 -15.58
C CYS A 81 -1.34 -19.94 -16.47
N LEU A 82 -2.64 -19.83 -16.77
CA LEU A 82 -3.31 -20.63 -17.80
C LEU A 82 -3.50 -19.76 -19.04
N GLN A 83 -3.34 -20.38 -20.20
CA GLN A 83 -3.65 -19.77 -21.49
C GLN A 83 -4.87 -20.46 -22.08
N ALA A 84 -5.91 -19.68 -22.39
CA ALA A 84 -7.10 -20.17 -23.07
C ALA A 84 -7.16 -19.63 -24.50
N SER A 85 -7.50 -20.48 -25.46
CA SER A 85 -7.69 -20.12 -26.87
C SER A 85 -8.91 -20.85 -27.45
N CYS A 86 -9.69 -20.14 -28.26
CA CYS A 86 -10.84 -20.69 -28.97
C CYS A 86 -11.00 -19.94 -30.29
N ILE A 87 -11.50 -20.62 -31.35
CA ILE A 87 -11.81 -19.98 -32.62
C ILE A 87 -12.89 -18.94 -32.40
N GLY A 88 -12.70 -17.72 -32.91
CA GLY A 88 -13.63 -16.60 -32.72
C GLY A 88 -13.41 -15.80 -31.42
N TYR A 89 -12.41 -16.16 -30.63
CA TYR A 89 -12.09 -15.47 -29.38
C TYR A 89 -10.62 -15.04 -29.34
N LEU A 90 -10.39 -13.93 -28.63
CA LEU A 90 -9.03 -13.50 -28.27
C LEU A 90 -8.38 -14.50 -27.32
N THR A 91 -7.12 -14.87 -27.59
CA THR A 91 -6.36 -15.69 -26.64
C THR A 91 -6.13 -14.93 -25.34
N VAL A 92 -6.43 -15.56 -24.20
CA VAL A 92 -6.34 -14.98 -22.86
C VAL A 92 -5.26 -15.69 -22.06
N LEU A 93 -4.40 -14.91 -21.37
CA LEU A 93 -3.52 -15.38 -20.32
C LEU A 93 -4.09 -14.94 -18.98
N THR A 94 -4.33 -15.90 -18.06
CA THR A 94 -4.87 -15.61 -16.74
C THR A 94 -3.82 -14.98 -15.82
N PRO A 95 -4.23 -14.38 -14.68
CA PRO A 95 -3.33 -14.16 -13.55
C PRO A 95 -2.66 -15.45 -13.09
N GLU A 96 -1.67 -15.32 -12.22
CA GLU A 96 -0.99 -16.47 -11.60
C GLU A 96 -1.90 -17.22 -10.63
N TYR A 97 -1.78 -18.55 -10.58
CA TYR A 97 -2.46 -19.45 -9.64
C TYR A 97 -1.46 -20.40 -9.01
N ILE A 98 -1.68 -20.69 -7.73
CA ILE A 98 -0.90 -21.70 -6.99
C ILE A 98 -1.52 -23.06 -7.24
N VAL A 99 -0.74 -24.00 -7.78
CA VAL A 99 -1.12 -25.41 -7.92
C VAL A 99 -0.58 -26.19 -6.73
N SER A 100 -1.49 -26.60 -5.83
CA SER A 100 -1.20 -27.33 -4.58
C SER A 100 -2.41 -28.19 -4.20
N ALA A 101 -2.42 -28.72 -2.99
CA ALA A 101 -3.62 -29.39 -2.44
C ALA A 101 -4.83 -28.42 -2.41
N SER A 102 -4.58 -27.12 -2.27
CA SER A 102 -5.58 -26.05 -2.24
C SER A 102 -5.78 -25.34 -3.59
N THR A 103 -5.39 -25.96 -4.73
CA THR A 103 -5.57 -25.35 -6.07
C THR A 103 -6.99 -24.76 -6.23
N PRO A 104 -7.12 -23.45 -6.55
CA PRO A 104 -8.42 -22.81 -6.72
C PRO A 104 -9.13 -23.31 -7.99
N PHE A 105 -10.43 -23.11 -8.03
CA PHE A 105 -11.20 -23.23 -9.28
C PHE A 105 -10.95 -21.98 -10.13
N VAL A 106 -10.66 -22.16 -11.44
CA VAL A 106 -10.26 -21.05 -12.32
C VAL A 106 -11.38 -20.69 -13.28
N GLU A 107 -11.90 -19.48 -13.18
CA GLU A 107 -12.80 -18.93 -14.18
C GLU A 107 -12.00 -18.09 -15.18
N ILE A 108 -12.16 -18.38 -16.47
CA ILE A 108 -11.49 -17.68 -17.58
C ILE A 108 -12.55 -16.98 -18.43
N GLU A 109 -12.45 -15.65 -18.48
CA GLU A 109 -13.31 -14.83 -19.32
C GLU A 109 -12.63 -14.57 -20.66
N MET A 110 -13.23 -15.02 -21.76
CA MET A 110 -12.75 -14.77 -23.13
C MET A 110 -13.60 -13.69 -23.80
N GLU A 111 -12.97 -12.92 -24.66
CA GLU A 111 -13.62 -11.86 -25.43
C GLU A 111 -13.66 -12.24 -26.90
N GLU A 112 -14.84 -12.13 -27.54
CA GLU A 112 -14.99 -12.42 -28.97
C GLU A 112 -14.07 -11.54 -29.81
N ASP A 113 -13.41 -12.13 -30.79
CA ASP A 113 -12.64 -11.42 -31.80
C ASP A 113 -13.51 -11.16 -33.03
N ALA A 114 -13.91 -9.90 -33.20
CA ALA A 114 -14.76 -9.48 -34.32
C ALA A 114 -14.04 -9.48 -35.68
N ASN A 115 -12.71 -9.65 -35.71
CA ASN A 115 -11.89 -9.57 -36.92
C ASN A 115 -11.29 -10.92 -37.30
N LEU A 116 -12.15 -11.83 -37.80
CA LEU A 116 -11.78 -13.20 -38.23
C LEU A 116 -10.83 -13.33 -39.43
N LEU A 117 -10.42 -12.23 -40.11
CA LEU A 117 -9.78 -12.31 -41.44
C LEU A 117 -8.27 -12.05 -41.44
N ASP A 118 -7.69 -11.47 -40.37
CA ASP A 118 -6.23 -11.35 -40.28
C ASP A 118 -5.78 -11.78 -38.87
N ALA A 119 -5.12 -12.93 -38.82
CA ALA A 119 -4.59 -13.48 -37.60
C ALA A 119 -3.41 -12.65 -37.06
N VAL A 120 -3.67 -11.48 -36.53
CA VAL A 120 -2.74 -10.84 -35.60
C VAL A 120 -2.78 -11.63 -34.30
N VAL A 121 -1.89 -12.57 -34.14
CA VAL A 121 -1.72 -13.32 -32.90
C VAL A 121 -1.23 -12.36 -31.84
N VAL A 122 -2.16 -11.72 -31.13
CA VAL A 122 -1.85 -10.98 -29.91
C VAL A 122 -1.40 -12.01 -28.88
N LYS A 123 -0.09 -12.11 -28.65
CA LYS A 123 0.45 -12.96 -27.61
C LYS A 123 0.06 -12.38 -26.24
N PRO A 124 -0.69 -13.10 -25.42
CA PRO A 124 -1.02 -12.63 -24.10
C PRO A 124 0.27 -12.49 -23.27
N SER A 125 0.46 -11.32 -22.65
CA SER A 125 1.65 -11.02 -21.84
C SER A 125 1.28 -10.97 -20.35
N PRO A 126 2.12 -11.47 -19.42
CA PRO A 126 1.96 -11.26 -17.99
C PRO A 126 2.17 -9.78 -17.58
N PHE A 127 2.74 -8.96 -18.49
CA PHE A 127 3.00 -7.53 -18.25
C PHE A 127 1.85 -6.65 -18.77
N ARG A 128 0.63 -6.97 -18.35
CA ARG A 128 -0.59 -6.27 -18.80
C ARG A 128 -0.60 -4.82 -18.35
N LYS A 129 -1.07 -3.93 -19.24
CA LYS A 129 -1.38 -2.52 -18.93
C LYS A 129 -2.83 -2.22 -19.30
N SER A 130 -3.42 -1.22 -18.65
CA SER A 130 -4.74 -0.71 -19.00
C SER A 130 -4.62 0.38 -20.06
N ILE A 131 -5.61 0.48 -20.96
CA ILE A 131 -5.72 1.58 -21.93
C ILE A 131 -5.82 2.93 -21.20
N GLU A 132 -6.51 2.97 -20.06
CA GLU A 132 -6.64 4.18 -19.22
C GLU A 132 -5.32 4.56 -18.54
N SER A 133 -4.42 3.60 -18.31
CA SER A 133 -3.16 3.81 -17.58
C SER A 133 -2.01 3.05 -18.25
N PRO A 134 -1.63 3.42 -19.47
CA PRO A 134 -0.55 2.74 -20.21
C PRO A 134 0.84 3.10 -19.66
N VAL A 135 0.96 4.20 -18.89
CA VAL A 135 2.17 4.63 -18.17
C VAL A 135 1.85 4.60 -16.67
N GLY A 136 2.81 4.22 -15.84
CA GLY A 136 2.66 4.25 -14.38
C GLY A 136 1.82 3.12 -13.77
N MET A 137 1.24 2.20 -14.54
CA MET A 137 0.53 1.03 -14.03
C MET A 137 1.43 -0.20 -13.99
N ARG A 138 1.37 -0.95 -12.89
CA ARG A 138 2.10 -2.21 -12.67
C ARG A 138 1.17 -3.24 -12.03
N ILE A 139 1.29 -4.50 -12.46
CA ILE A 139 0.64 -5.64 -11.83
C ILE A 139 1.67 -6.42 -11.04
N ILE A 140 1.36 -6.67 -9.79
CA ILE A 140 2.16 -7.47 -8.84
C ILE A 140 1.45 -8.81 -8.69
N GLY A 141 2.08 -9.87 -9.15
CA GLY A 141 1.51 -11.21 -9.18
C GLY A 141 1.74 -12.00 -7.89
N LEU A 142 1.16 -13.21 -7.86
CA LEU A 142 1.26 -14.11 -6.69
C LEU A 142 2.70 -14.50 -6.35
N GLN A 143 3.56 -14.70 -7.36
CA GLN A 143 4.96 -15.07 -7.12
C GLN A 143 5.69 -13.98 -6.35
N GLU A 144 5.44 -12.72 -6.66
CA GLU A 144 6.02 -11.57 -5.96
C GLU A 144 5.39 -11.38 -4.57
N ILE A 145 4.08 -11.61 -4.44
CA ILE A 145 3.36 -11.49 -3.16
C ILE A 145 3.81 -12.56 -2.16
N GLU A 146 3.89 -13.82 -2.59
CA GLU A 146 4.20 -14.96 -1.70
C GLU A 146 5.68 -15.08 -1.36
N LYS A 147 6.60 -14.68 -2.26
CA LYS A 147 8.05 -14.97 -2.17
C LYS A 147 8.97 -13.75 -2.14
N SER A 148 8.45 -12.54 -1.97
CA SER A 148 9.28 -11.32 -1.89
C SER A 148 10.21 -11.36 -0.67
N PRO A 149 11.56 -11.30 -0.87
CA PRO A 149 12.50 -11.28 0.25
C PRO A 149 12.35 -10.00 1.09
N GLY A 150 12.45 -10.11 2.42
CA GLY A 150 12.34 -9.00 3.35
C GLY A 150 10.93 -8.43 3.50
N ALA A 151 9.96 -8.94 2.76
CA ALA A 151 8.58 -8.43 2.85
C ALA A 151 7.82 -9.00 4.04
N ASN A 152 8.17 -10.19 4.50
CA ASN A 152 7.43 -10.88 5.58
C ASN A 152 5.90 -10.84 5.36
N ARG A 153 5.46 -11.01 4.08
CA ARG A 153 4.04 -10.99 3.66
C ARG A 153 3.32 -9.65 3.89
N ASP A 154 4.06 -8.57 4.09
CA ASP A 154 3.55 -7.21 4.22
C ASP A 154 3.44 -6.56 2.83
N VAL A 155 2.21 -6.14 2.45
CA VAL A 155 1.94 -5.59 1.11
C VAL A 155 2.66 -4.26 0.88
N SER A 156 2.84 -3.44 1.90
CA SER A 156 3.59 -2.17 1.78
C SER A 156 5.05 -2.41 1.41
N ARG A 157 5.65 -3.47 1.97
CA ARG A 157 7.05 -3.85 1.69
C ARG A 157 7.22 -4.52 0.33
N ILE A 158 6.21 -5.25 -0.14
CA ILE A 158 6.20 -5.84 -1.49
C ILE A 158 6.23 -4.72 -2.54
N VAL A 159 5.38 -3.71 -2.40
CA VAL A 159 5.26 -2.59 -3.34
C VAL A 159 6.54 -1.75 -3.44
N ARG A 160 7.37 -1.72 -2.39
CA ARG A 160 8.67 -1.00 -2.40
C ARG A 160 9.69 -1.50 -3.44
N ALA A 161 9.50 -2.67 -4.02
CA ALA A 161 10.36 -3.17 -5.10
C ALA A 161 10.11 -2.45 -6.45
N TYR A 162 9.06 -1.65 -6.55
CA TYR A 162 8.61 -1.02 -7.78
C TYR A 162 9.11 0.42 -7.95
N PRO A 163 9.15 0.95 -9.21
CA PRO A 163 9.66 2.29 -9.46
C PRO A 163 8.88 3.36 -8.70
N GLY A 164 9.57 4.42 -8.31
CA GLY A 164 9.01 5.58 -7.64
C GLY A 164 8.66 5.38 -6.17
N VAL A 165 8.78 4.18 -5.62
CA VAL A 165 8.36 3.87 -4.25
C VAL A 165 9.52 3.95 -3.27
N SER A 166 9.41 4.86 -2.33
CA SER A 166 10.30 5.06 -1.19
C SER A 166 9.61 4.66 0.12
N PHE A 167 10.32 4.71 1.22
CA PHE A 167 9.79 4.50 2.56
C PHE A 167 10.19 5.63 3.51
N SER A 168 9.45 5.78 4.61
CA SER A 168 9.75 6.77 5.63
C SER A 168 11.12 6.50 6.27
N PRO A 169 11.95 7.52 6.49
CA PRO A 169 13.17 7.40 7.29
C PRO A 169 12.86 7.17 8.78
N ILE A 170 11.63 7.44 9.21
CA ILE A 170 11.18 7.19 10.58
C ILE A 170 11.07 5.68 10.78
N GLY A 171 11.86 5.14 11.70
CA GLY A 171 11.90 3.72 12.00
C GLY A 171 10.52 3.16 12.40
N TYR A 172 10.29 1.90 12.07
CA TYR A 172 9.06 1.16 12.39
C TYR A 172 7.78 1.66 11.70
N ARG A 173 7.88 2.49 10.64
CA ARG A 173 6.74 2.89 9.80
C ARG A 173 6.87 2.31 8.39
N ASN A 174 5.74 1.89 7.83
CA ASN A 174 5.63 1.36 6.47
C ASN A 174 4.85 2.31 5.55
N ASP A 175 5.03 3.62 5.71
CA ASP A 175 4.45 4.60 4.80
C ASP A 175 4.86 4.31 3.36
N LEU A 176 3.91 4.41 2.44
CA LEU A 176 4.17 4.39 1.01
C LEU A 176 4.35 5.83 0.52
N ILE A 177 5.54 6.13 0.06
CA ILE A 177 5.93 7.41 -0.52
C ILE A 177 6.16 7.18 -2.00
N VAL A 178 5.35 7.80 -2.86
CA VAL A 178 5.40 7.55 -4.30
C VAL A 178 5.75 8.83 -5.03
N ARG A 179 6.85 8.79 -5.82
CA ARG A 179 7.35 9.95 -6.59
C ARG A 179 7.53 11.22 -5.75
N GLY A 180 7.94 11.05 -4.48
CA GLY A 180 8.16 12.14 -3.54
C GLY A 180 6.89 12.85 -3.02
N GLY A 181 5.72 12.27 -3.24
CA GLY A 181 4.47 12.75 -2.66
C GLY A 181 4.25 12.28 -1.22
N SER A 182 3.38 12.98 -0.50
CA SER A 182 3.03 12.63 0.89
C SER A 182 2.30 11.28 0.98
N PRO A 183 2.49 10.52 2.06
CA PRO A 183 1.73 9.30 2.31
C PRO A 183 0.21 9.48 2.26
N SER A 184 -0.32 10.67 2.61
CA SER A 184 -1.76 10.99 2.56
C SER A 184 -2.34 11.12 1.15
N GLU A 185 -1.48 11.19 0.12
CA GLU A 185 -1.88 11.32 -1.29
C GLU A 185 -2.20 9.98 -1.96
N ASN A 186 -2.02 8.87 -1.25
CA ASN A 186 -2.31 7.52 -1.76
C ASN A 186 -3.76 7.13 -1.49
N ARG A 187 -4.32 6.26 -2.33
CA ARG A 187 -5.64 5.63 -2.13
C ARG A 187 -5.54 4.13 -2.29
N PHE A 188 -6.33 3.44 -1.49
CA PHE A 188 -6.31 1.99 -1.39
C PHE A 188 -7.70 1.43 -1.66
N TYR A 189 -7.77 0.41 -2.51
CA TYR A 189 -9.01 -0.27 -2.86
C TYR A 189 -8.85 -1.78 -2.69
N MET A 190 -9.92 -2.45 -2.32
CA MET A 190 -10.00 -3.91 -2.21
C MET A 190 -11.24 -4.38 -2.98
N ASP A 191 -11.04 -5.11 -4.08
CA ASP A 191 -12.10 -5.45 -5.05
C ASP A 191 -12.97 -4.23 -5.45
N GLY A 192 -12.33 -3.05 -5.61
CA GLY A 192 -12.98 -1.80 -5.97
C GLY A 192 -13.65 -1.04 -4.82
N ILE A 193 -13.66 -1.54 -3.59
CA ILE A 193 -14.11 -0.85 -2.38
C ILE A 193 -12.93 -0.11 -1.77
N GLU A 194 -13.07 1.20 -1.53
CA GLU A 194 -12.03 1.99 -0.85
C GLU A 194 -11.87 1.56 0.60
N ILE A 195 -10.62 1.38 1.03
CA ILE A 195 -10.23 1.13 2.43
C ILE A 195 -9.43 2.31 2.97
N PRO A 196 -9.55 2.67 4.25
CA PRO A 196 -8.96 3.92 4.78
C PRO A 196 -7.43 3.91 4.76
N ASN A 197 -6.82 2.76 5.04
CA ASN A 197 -5.38 2.55 4.99
C ASN A 197 -5.05 1.05 4.84
N ILE A 198 -3.77 0.72 4.68
CA ILE A 198 -3.28 -0.65 4.48
C ILE A 198 -2.46 -1.19 5.65
N ASN A 199 -2.24 -0.40 6.70
CA ASN A 199 -1.41 -0.77 7.83
C ASN A 199 -2.17 -0.64 9.16
N HIS A 200 -1.81 -1.48 10.13
CA HIS A 200 -2.14 -1.31 11.54
C HIS A 200 -1.45 -0.06 12.12
N PHE A 201 -2.00 0.54 13.15
CA PHE A 201 -1.46 1.75 13.82
C PHE A 201 -1.29 2.94 12.86
N ALA A 202 -2.25 3.14 11.97
CA ALA A 202 -2.24 4.26 11.03
C ALA A 202 -2.41 5.60 11.75
N THR A 203 -1.76 6.64 11.23
CA THR A 203 -1.86 8.01 11.73
C THR A 203 -2.85 8.80 10.89
N GLN A 204 -3.70 9.62 11.51
CA GLN A 204 -4.63 10.49 10.81
C GLN A 204 -3.93 11.63 10.07
N GLY A 205 -4.46 11.96 8.89
CA GLY A 205 -3.82 12.93 7.99
C GLY A 205 -2.55 12.41 7.30
N ALA A 206 -2.19 11.15 7.54
CA ALA A 206 -1.09 10.44 6.93
C ALA A 206 -1.49 8.98 6.65
N SER A 207 -0.57 8.15 6.24
CA SER A 207 -0.70 6.68 6.32
C SER A 207 0.46 6.17 7.16
N GLY A 208 0.58 4.89 7.35
CA GLY A 208 1.73 4.36 8.05
C GLY A 208 1.35 3.37 9.11
N GLY A 209 2.35 2.85 9.79
CA GLY A 209 2.22 1.78 10.76
C GLY A 209 3.16 0.64 10.42
N PRO A 210 3.51 -0.22 11.39
CA PRO A 210 4.62 -1.17 11.25
C PRO A 210 4.29 -2.41 10.42
N VAL A 211 3.01 -2.78 10.27
CA VAL A 211 2.57 -4.05 9.67
C VAL A 211 1.28 -3.86 8.89
N SER A 212 1.15 -4.56 7.76
CA SER A 212 -0.05 -4.50 6.92
C SER A 212 -1.27 -5.13 7.58
N ILE A 213 -2.43 -4.42 7.51
CA ILE A 213 -3.75 -4.95 7.88
C ILE A 213 -4.33 -5.85 6.77
N VAL A 214 -3.88 -5.67 5.51
CA VAL A 214 -4.31 -6.49 4.40
C VAL A 214 -3.54 -7.81 4.39
N ASN A 215 -4.24 -8.93 4.49
CA ASN A 215 -3.61 -10.25 4.48
C ASN A 215 -3.21 -10.66 3.06
N ALA A 216 -1.91 -10.81 2.82
CA ALA A 216 -1.35 -11.22 1.53
C ALA A 216 -1.87 -12.58 1.04
N ASP A 217 -2.26 -13.51 1.93
CA ASP A 217 -2.81 -14.82 1.55
C ASP A 217 -4.09 -14.75 0.74
N LEU A 218 -4.88 -13.70 0.95
CA LEU A 218 -6.16 -13.50 0.28
C LEU A 218 -6.03 -12.79 -1.08
N ILE A 219 -4.87 -12.20 -1.36
CA ILE A 219 -4.65 -11.40 -2.56
C ILE A 219 -4.33 -12.32 -3.74
N ARG A 220 -4.99 -12.08 -4.87
CA ARG A 220 -4.69 -12.69 -6.18
C ARG A 220 -3.64 -11.88 -6.94
N GLU A 221 -3.83 -10.56 -7.01
CA GLU A 221 -2.92 -9.62 -7.64
C GLU A 221 -3.13 -8.22 -7.08
N ILE A 222 -2.12 -7.35 -7.20
CA ILE A 222 -2.22 -5.93 -6.85
C ILE A 222 -2.02 -5.12 -8.12
N THR A 223 -2.97 -4.26 -8.45
CA THR A 223 -2.78 -3.25 -9.48
C THR A 223 -2.28 -1.97 -8.83
N PHE A 224 -1.08 -1.57 -9.16
CA PHE A 224 -0.42 -0.40 -8.61
C PHE A 224 -0.29 0.69 -9.68
N TYR A 225 -0.82 1.87 -9.39
CA TYR A 225 -0.76 3.05 -10.24
C TYR A 225 0.10 4.12 -9.56
N THR A 226 1.13 4.62 -10.24
CA THR A 226 1.97 5.76 -9.82
C THR A 226 1.59 7.06 -10.54
N GLY A 227 0.60 7.01 -11.42
CA GLY A 227 0.03 8.10 -12.21
C GLY A 227 -1.03 7.57 -13.16
N ALA A 228 -1.55 8.41 -14.05
CA ALA A 228 -2.60 8.04 -15.00
C ALA A 228 -3.79 7.33 -14.33
N PHE A 229 -4.27 7.86 -13.20
CA PHE A 229 -5.33 7.21 -12.43
C PHE A 229 -6.63 7.11 -13.24
N PRO A 230 -7.30 5.93 -13.30
CA PRO A 230 -8.59 5.78 -13.97
C PRO A 230 -9.64 6.77 -13.43
N ALA A 231 -10.58 7.21 -14.27
CA ALA A 231 -11.55 8.24 -13.88
C ALA A 231 -12.50 7.78 -12.75
N ASN A 232 -12.69 6.48 -12.57
CA ASN A 232 -13.46 5.90 -11.46
C ASN A 232 -12.68 5.81 -10.14
N ARG A 233 -11.44 6.29 -10.08
CA ARG A 233 -10.64 6.41 -8.87
C ARG A 233 -10.47 7.88 -8.52
N SER A 234 -11.02 8.28 -7.35
CA SER A 234 -11.04 9.67 -6.86
C SER A 234 -10.01 9.89 -5.76
N GLY A 235 -9.65 11.15 -5.55
CA GLY A 235 -8.94 11.59 -4.36
C GLY A 235 -7.49 11.09 -4.23
N ALA A 236 -6.83 10.64 -5.29
CA ALA A 236 -5.43 10.27 -5.33
C ALA A 236 -4.60 11.33 -6.05
N LEU A 237 -3.43 11.67 -5.50
CA LEU A 237 -2.44 12.58 -6.13
C LEU A 237 -1.11 11.89 -6.37
N SER A 238 -0.76 10.84 -5.60
CA SER A 238 0.52 10.13 -5.73
C SER A 238 0.39 8.70 -6.19
N SER A 239 -0.50 7.90 -5.58
CA SER A 239 -0.72 6.53 -6.06
C SER A 239 -2.11 5.97 -5.77
N VAL A 240 -2.45 4.91 -6.51
CA VAL A 240 -3.61 4.05 -6.23
C VAL A 240 -3.12 2.60 -6.16
N LEU A 241 -3.48 1.89 -5.10
CA LEU A 241 -3.32 0.45 -4.99
C LEU A 241 -4.71 -0.20 -4.99
N ASP A 242 -4.92 -1.12 -5.91
CA ASP A 242 -6.16 -1.90 -6.02
C ASP A 242 -5.84 -3.38 -5.79
N PHE A 243 -6.23 -3.90 -4.63
CA PHE A 243 -6.03 -5.28 -4.22
C PHE A 243 -7.16 -6.13 -4.77
N GLN A 244 -6.86 -7.04 -5.67
CA GLN A 244 -7.82 -8.02 -6.16
C GLN A 244 -7.69 -9.29 -5.34
N LEU A 245 -8.77 -9.64 -4.64
CA LEU A 245 -8.81 -10.83 -3.79
C LEU A 245 -9.03 -12.10 -4.62
N LYS A 246 -8.55 -13.23 -4.08
CA LYS A 246 -8.92 -14.56 -4.56
C LYS A 246 -10.42 -14.76 -4.44
N ASP A 247 -10.99 -15.68 -5.20
CA ASP A 247 -12.36 -16.13 -5.02
C ASP A 247 -12.39 -17.44 -4.22
N GLY A 248 -13.51 -17.72 -3.56
CA GLY A 248 -13.73 -19.00 -2.89
C GLY A 248 -13.82 -20.14 -3.91
N ASN A 249 -13.50 -21.35 -3.48
CA ASN A 249 -13.56 -22.54 -4.34
C ASN A 249 -14.97 -23.15 -4.33
N PRO A 250 -15.66 -23.27 -5.49
CA PRO A 250 -17.00 -23.84 -5.55
C PRO A 250 -17.03 -25.37 -5.38
N ASP A 251 -15.86 -26.06 -5.55
CA ASP A 251 -15.79 -27.52 -5.57
C ASP A 251 -15.29 -28.10 -4.24
N LYS A 252 -14.48 -27.36 -3.49
CA LYS A 252 -13.87 -27.88 -2.26
C LYS A 252 -13.63 -26.77 -1.23
N GLN A 253 -13.55 -27.19 0.03
CA GLN A 253 -13.10 -26.36 1.14
C GLN A 253 -11.58 -26.44 1.23
N THR A 254 -10.92 -25.32 1.43
CA THR A 254 -9.46 -25.24 1.59
C THR A 254 -9.12 -24.34 2.76
N PHE A 255 -8.13 -24.71 3.54
CA PHE A 255 -7.67 -23.94 4.68
C PHE A 255 -6.14 -23.78 4.64
N LYS A 256 -5.68 -22.66 5.16
CA LYS A 256 -4.26 -22.35 5.32
C LYS A 256 -4.03 -21.80 6.73
N ALA A 257 -3.24 -22.51 7.52
CA ALA A 257 -2.78 -22.06 8.82
C ALA A 257 -1.30 -21.63 8.72
N THR A 258 -0.96 -20.50 9.27
CA THR A 258 0.43 -19.99 9.30
C THR A 258 0.81 -19.61 10.71
N LEU A 259 1.98 -20.09 11.14
CA LEU A 259 2.67 -19.64 12.35
C LEU A 259 3.94 -18.92 11.90
N GLY A 260 3.93 -17.59 11.95
CA GLY A 260 5.07 -16.73 11.62
C GLY A 260 5.88 -16.32 12.85
N ALA A 261 6.87 -15.46 12.69
CA ALA A 261 7.63 -14.93 13.82
C ALA A 261 6.88 -13.87 14.63
N SER A 262 5.87 -13.23 14.05
CA SER A 262 5.13 -12.11 14.64
C SER A 262 3.64 -12.36 14.83
N GLU A 263 3.09 -13.39 14.14
CA GLU A 263 1.66 -13.62 14.09
C GLU A 263 1.30 -15.09 13.86
N VAL A 264 0.10 -15.46 14.30
CA VAL A 264 -0.60 -16.66 13.85
C VAL A 264 -1.76 -16.26 12.97
N SER A 265 -1.98 -16.97 11.88
CA SER A 265 -3.09 -16.72 10.97
C SER A 265 -3.80 -18.00 10.56
N LEU A 266 -5.12 -17.89 10.34
CA LEU A 266 -5.95 -18.91 9.73
C LEU A 266 -6.72 -18.24 8.60
N SER A 267 -6.63 -18.82 7.41
CA SER A 267 -7.43 -18.41 6.26
C SER A 267 -8.12 -19.61 5.63
N GLY A 268 -9.22 -19.38 4.95
CA GLY A 268 -9.97 -20.43 4.29
C GLY A 268 -10.73 -19.90 3.08
N ALA A 269 -10.91 -20.78 2.11
CA ALA A 269 -11.68 -20.53 0.90
C ALA A 269 -12.55 -21.74 0.58
N GLY A 270 -13.79 -21.51 0.16
CA GLY A 270 -14.71 -22.60 -0.13
C GLY A 270 -16.08 -22.09 -0.60
N HIS A 271 -17.09 -22.93 -0.45
CA HIS A 271 -18.45 -22.63 -0.84
C HIS A 271 -19.44 -22.87 0.30
N LEU A 272 -20.47 -22.04 0.37
CA LEU A 272 -21.66 -22.25 1.21
C LEU A 272 -22.78 -22.95 0.43
N SER A 273 -22.80 -22.72 -0.89
CA SER A 273 -23.70 -23.38 -1.83
C SER A 273 -23.06 -23.44 -3.22
N LYS A 274 -23.69 -24.10 -4.19
CA LYS A 274 -23.20 -24.12 -5.59
C LYS A 274 -23.05 -22.75 -6.24
N ARG A 275 -23.74 -21.72 -5.69
CA ARG A 275 -23.75 -20.35 -6.22
C ARG A 275 -23.10 -19.34 -5.29
N THR A 276 -22.74 -19.75 -4.07
CA THR A 276 -22.18 -18.86 -3.06
C THR A 276 -20.83 -19.39 -2.58
N THR A 277 -19.79 -18.62 -2.83
CA THR A 277 -18.43 -18.92 -2.36
C THR A 277 -18.01 -17.94 -1.28
N TYR A 278 -17.04 -18.34 -0.46
CA TYR A 278 -16.49 -17.50 0.59
C TYR A 278 -14.95 -17.58 0.63
N LEU A 279 -14.39 -16.52 1.15
CA LEU A 279 -12.97 -16.37 1.51
C LEU A 279 -12.92 -15.67 2.86
N PHE A 280 -12.09 -16.13 3.77
CA PHE A 280 -11.88 -15.43 5.05
C PHE A 280 -10.44 -15.55 5.55
N SER A 281 -10.07 -14.65 6.45
CA SER A 281 -8.83 -14.68 7.22
C SER A 281 -9.06 -14.12 8.62
N ALA A 282 -8.37 -14.69 9.59
CA ALA A 282 -8.25 -14.16 10.95
C ALA A 282 -6.76 -14.25 11.36
N ARG A 283 -6.24 -13.13 11.91
CA ARG A 283 -4.85 -13.07 12.38
C ARG A 283 -4.81 -12.51 13.80
N GLN A 284 -3.89 -13.06 14.59
CA GLN A 284 -3.53 -12.57 15.92
C GLN A 284 -2.01 -12.34 15.97
N SER A 285 -1.60 -11.13 16.28
CA SER A 285 -0.20 -10.77 16.48
C SER A 285 0.30 -11.16 17.87
N TYR A 286 1.56 -11.53 17.96
CA TYR A 286 2.34 -11.57 19.18
C TYR A 286 3.65 -10.77 19.05
N LEU A 287 3.62 -9.75 18.18
CA LEU A 287 4.73 -8.85 17.88
C LEU A 287 5.29 -8.17 19.13
N GLN A 288 4.44 -7.92 20.14
CA GLN A 288 4.84 -7.41 21.46
C GLN A 288 5.95 -8.28 22.13
N MET A 289 5.89 -9.60 21.97
CA MET A 289 6.90 -10.49 22.54
C MET A 289 8.24 -10.32 21.84
N LEU A 290 8.23 -10.26 20.52
CA LEU A 290 9.41 -10.03 19.70
C LEU A 290 10.03 -8.67 20.03
N PHE A 291 9.24 -7.61 20.12
CA PHE A 291 9.72 -6.26 20.43
C PHE A 291 10.30 -6.16 21.84
N LYS A 292 9.70 -6.84 22.81
CA LYS A 292 10.26 -6.92 24.17
C LYS A 292 11.62 -7.62 24.18
N VAL A 293 11.80 -8.68 23.41
CA VAL A 293 13.10 -9.40 23.30
C VAL A 293 14.14 -8.54 22.59
N LEU A 294 13.73 -7.72 21.63
CA LEU A 294 14.62 -6.79 20.92
C LEU A 294 14.94 -5.51 21.71
N GLY A 295 14.39 -5.34 22.92
CA GLY A 295 14.62 -4.16 23.77
C GLY A 295 13.98 -2.89 23.20
N LEU A 296 12.83 -2.99 22.52
CA LEU A 296 12.16 -1.83 21.97
C LEU A 296 11.23 -1.18 23.00
N PRO A 297 11.13 0.17 23.03
CA PRO A 297 10.36 0.90 24.03
C PRO A 297 8.83 0.85 23.81
N PHE A 298 8.34 0.16 22.80
CA PHE A 298 6.93 0.00 22.50
C PHE A 298 6.57 -1.43 22.10
N LEU A 299 5.36 -1.86 22.46
CA LEU A 299 4.89 -3.24 22.40
C LEU A 299 3.56 -3.32 21.62
N PRO A 300 3.60 -3.36 20.28
CA PRO A 300 2.41 -3.45 19.46
C PRO A 300 1.79 -4.85 19.49
N ASN A 301 0.45 -4.88 19.50
CA ASN A 301 -0.35 -6.08 19.36
C ASN A 301 -1.58 -5.75 18.50
N PHE A 302 -1.98 -6.66 17.62
CA PHE A 302 -3.17 -6.50 16.81
C PHE A 302 -3.93 -7.81 16.60
N ILE A 303 -5.22 -7.66 16.36
CA ILE A 303 -6.11 -8.70 15.83
C ILE A 303 -6.76 -8.14 14.58
N ASP A 304 -6.80 -8.92 13.52
CA ASP A 304 -7.56 -8.55 12.33
C ASP A 304 -8.32 -9.72 11.72
N GLY A 305 -9.29 -9.34 10.91
CA GLY A 305 -10.11 -10.27 10.16
C GLY A 305 -10.54 -9.69 8.83
N GLN A 306 -10.62 -10.57 7.83
CA GLN A 306 -11.10 -10.24 6.49
C GLN A 306 -12.05 -11.31 6.00
N PHE A 307 -13.06 -10.91 5.23
CA PHE A 307 -13.90 -11.87 4.52
C PHE A 307 -14.39 -11.32 3.19
N LYS A 308 -14.68 -12.23 2.29
CA LYS A 308 -15.38 -11.97 1.02
C LYS A 308 -16.40 -13.09 0.83
N VAL A 309 -17.64 -12.74 0.56
CA VAL A 309 -18.72 -13.67 0.18
C VAL A 309 -19.25 -13.24 -1.16
N LYS A 310 -19.19 -14.14 -2.13
CA LYS A 310 -19.63 -13.89 -3.51
C LYS A 310 -20.78 -14.83 -3.84
N THR A 311 -21.95 -14.27 -4.18
CA THR A 311 -23.16 -15.01 -4.54
C THR A 311 -23.57 -14.65 -5.95
N ARG A 312 -23.77 -15.66 -6.81
CA ARG A 312 -24.36 -15.53 -8.14
C ARG A 312 -25.83 -15.92 -8.05
N PHE A 313 -26.73 -14.94 -8.18
CA PHE A 313 -28.17 -15.19 -8.21
C PHE A 313 -28.59 -15.79 -9.55
N SER A 314 -27.97 -15.33 -10.64
CA SER A 314 -28.14 -15.81 -12.01
C SER A 314 -26.80 -15.70 -12.75
N ASP A 315 -26.76 -16.05 -14.04
CA ASP A 315 -25.58 -15.83 -14.89
C ASP A 315 -25.34 -14.33 -15.14
N HIS A 316 -26.36 -13.51 -14.89
CA HIS A 316 -26.32 -12.05 -15.10
C HIS A 316 -26.20 -11.25 -13.80
N ASP A 317 -26.38 -11.84 -12.63
CA ASP A 317 -26.47 -11.13 -11.35
C ASP A 317 -25.52 -11.69 -10.31
N GLU A 318 -24.65 -10.85 -9.82
CA GLU A 318 -23.62 -11.19 -8.83
C GLU A 318 -23.60 -10.16 -7.69
N LEU A 319 -23.59 -10.63 -6.44
CA LEU A 319 -23.40 -9.83 -5.24
C LEU A 319 -22.13 -10.27 -4.53
N THR A 320 -21.24 -9.34 -4.25
CA THR A 320 -20.04 -9.53 -3.43
C THR A 320 -20.18 -8.73 -2.15
N LEU A 321 -20.05 -9.37 -1.01
CA LEU A 321 -19.91 -8.75 0.30
C LEU A 321 -18.44 -8.86 0.73
N LEU A 322 -17.89 -7.78 1.25
CA LEU A 322 -16.50 -7.67 1.69
C LEU A 322 -16.42 -7.00 3.06
N GLY A 323 -15.58 -7.54 3.93
CA GLY A 323 -15.29 -6.95 5.22
C GLY A 323 -13.80 -7.03 5.58
N LEU A 324 -13.32 -5.98 6.25
CA LEU A 324 -12.00 -5.85 6.84
C LEU A 324 -12.17 -5.25 8.23
N VAL A 325 -11.56 -5.83 9.26
CA VAL A 325 -11.57 -5.31 10.63
C VAL A 325 -10.17 -5.44 11.24
N GLY A 326 -9.77 -4.44 12.02
CA GLY A 326 -8.53 -4.42 12.80
C GLY A 326 -8.73 -3.77 14.14
N ILE A 327 -8.13 -4.37 15.17
CA ILE A 327 -8.07 -3.85 16.54
C ILE A 327 -6.61 -3.82 16.97
N ASP A 328 -6.10 -2.63 17.22
CA ASP A 328 -4.69 -2.37 17.50
C ASP A 328 -4.52 -1.87 18.93
N LYS A 329 -3.50 -2.37 19.62
CA LYS A 329 -3.12 -1.95 20.98
C LYS A 329 -1.60 -1.85 21.06
N MET A 330 -1.08 -0.66 21.33
CA MET A 330 0.34 -0.42 21.58
C MET A 330 0.54 0.04 23.01
N LYS A 331 1.29 -0.74 23.77
CA LYS A 331 1.74 -0.40 25.14
C LYS A 331 3.17 0.10 25.09
N LEU A 332 3.59 0.86 26.10
CA LEU A 332 4.98 1.25 26.28
C LEU A 332 5.73 0.20 27.10
N ASN A 333 7.00 -0.02 26.76
CA ASN A 333 7.92 -0.89 27.50
C ASN A 333 8.77 -0.02 28.44
N THR A 334 8.21 0.35 29.58
CA THR A 334 8.86 1.25 30.56
C THR A 334 10.01 0.57 31.33
N ASP A 335 10.19 -0.75 31.16
CA ASP A 335 11.31 -1.50 31.75
C ASP A 335 12.62 -1.27 30.97
N GLU A 336 12.53 -0.80 29.71
CA GLU A 336 13.69 -0.57 28.85
C GLU A 336 14.43 0.69 29.29
N LYS A 337 15.75 0.59 29.33
CA LYS A 337 16.61 1.67 29.81
C LYS A 337 17.67 2.01 28.76
N GLY A 338 18.14 3.23 28.82
CA GLY A 338 19.11 3.81 27.90
C GLY A 338 18.58 5.10 27.32
N GLU A 339 19.47 5.99 26.92
CA GLU A 339 19.10 7.35 26.49
C GLU A 339 18.12 7.37 25.32
N ASP A 340 18.29 6.48 24.34
CA ASP A 340 17.38 6.36 23.18
C ASP A 340 15.99 5.88 23.61
N ALA A 341 15.93 4.88 24.50
CA ALA A 341 14.66 4.36 24.98
C ALA A 341 13.93 5.39 25.87
N GLU A 342 14.66 6.05 26.78
CA GLU A 342 14.12 7.11 27.63
C GLU A 342 13.60 8.29 26.82
N TYR A 343 14.33 8.71 25.78
CA TYR A 343 13.89 9.75 24.85
C TYR A 343 12.58 9.35 24.15
N LEU A 344 12.54 8.15 23.53
CA LEU A 344 11.31 7.66 22.88
C LEU A 344 10.16 7.54 23.89
N LEU A 345 10.40 7.01 25.08
CA LEU A 345 9.41 6.89 26.14
C LEU A 345 8.95 8.25 26.68
N SER A 346 9.72 9.32 26.52
CA SER A 346 9.31 10.66 26.97
C SER A 346 8.14 11.22 26.18
N TYR A 347 8.04 10.93 24.87
CA TYR A 347 7.00 11.51 23.99
C TYR A 347 6.04 10.51 23.36
N LEU A 348 6.40 9.23 23.20
CA LEU A 348 5.51 8.23 22.61
C LEU A 348 4.26 8.02 23.46
N PRO A 349 3.05 8.10 22.87
CA PRO A 349 1.81 7.75 23.57
C PRO A 349 1.56 6.24 23.53
N THR A 350 0.67 5.75 24.35
CA THR A 350 -0.04 4.50 24.13
C THR A 350 -1.07 4.71 23.03
N ILE A 351 -1.21 3.73 22.13
CA ILE A 351 -2.13 3.80 20.97
C ILE A 351 -3.13 2.66 21.04
N ASN A 352 -4.41 2.99 20.93
CA ASN A 352 -5.47 2.04 20.68
C ASN A 352 -6.21 2.48 19.42
N GLN A 353 -6.33 1.58 18.44
CA GLN A 353 -6.98 1.87 17.16
C GLN A 353 -8.00 0.79 16.83
N GLU A 354 -9.13 1.21 16.32
CA GLU A 354 -10.17 0.35 15.78
C GLU A 354 -10.45 0.78 14.34
N THR A 355 -10.35 -0.16 13.41
CA THR A 355 -10.60 0.08 11.99
C THR A 355 -11.54 -0.97 11.45
N PHE A 356 -12.55 -0.57 10.69
CA PHE A 356 -13.29 -1.52 9.87
C PHE A 356 -13.75 -0.91 8.55
N THR A 357 -13.85 -1.77 7.55
CA THR A 357 -14.50 -1.52 6.27
C THR A 357 -15.51 -2.61 6.02
N LEU A 358 -16.71 -2.21 5.64
CA LEU A 358 -17.77 -3.13 5.19
C LEU A 358 -18.27 -2.63 3.85
N GLY A 359 -18.41 -3.51 2.86
CA GLY A 359 -18.88 -3.13 1.54
C GLY A 359 -19.66 -4.21 0.84
N ALA A 360 -20.57 -3.78 -0.02
CA ALA A 360 -21.39 -4.60 -0.90
C ALA A 360 -21.26 -4.09 -2.33
N THR A 361 -20.95 -4.98 -3.27
CA THR A 361 -20.89 -4.67 -4.70
C THR A 361 -21.83 -5.59 -5.44
N TYR A 362 -22.85 -5.02 -6.07
CA TYR A 362 -23.78 -5.72 -6.97
C TYR A 362 -23.40 -5.45 -8.41
N LYS A 363 -23.27 -6.48 -9.23
CA LYS A 363 -23.03 -6.42 -10.67
C LYS A 363 -24.17 -7.04 -11.44
N HIS A 364 -24.60 -6.32 -12.46
CA HIS A 364 -25.59 -6.78 -13.44
C HIS A 364 -24.98 -6.78 -14.84
N TYR A 365 -25.01 -7.92 -15.50
CA TYR A 365 -24.49 -8.12 -16.85
C TYR A 365 -25.68 -8.15 -17.83
N SER A 366 -25.77 -7.23 -18.77
CA SER A 366 -26.85 -7.13 -19.75
C SER A 366 -26.27 -6.91 -21.15
N GLY A 367 -25.92 -8.03 -21.81
CA GLY A 367 -25.30 -8.01 -23.12
C GLY A 367 -23.99 -7.20 -23.15
N GLN A 368 -24.01 -6.03 -23.79
CA GLN A 368 -22.82 -5.16 -23.86
C GLN A 368 -22.60 -4.29 -22.61
N HIS A 369 -23.53 -4.29 -21.67
CA HIS A 369 -23.48 -3.43 -20.48
C HIS A 369 -23.10 -4.22 -19.24
N VAL A 370 -22.23 -3.64 -18.41
CA VAL A 370 -21.92 -4.11 -17.07
C VAL A 370 -22.23 -2.97 -16.11
N GLN A 371 -23.26 -3.13 -15.30
CA GLN A 371 -23.66 -2.18 -14.28
C GLN A 371 -23.11 -2.63 -12.93
N THR A 372 -22.51 -1.71 -12.19
CA THR A 372 -21.93 -1.98 -10.87
C THR A 372 -22.43 -0.96 -9.87
N LEU A 373 -23.08 -1.43 -8.82
CA LEU A 373 -23.50 -0.62 -7.68
C LEU A 373 -22.69 -1.02 -6.46
N THR A 374 -21.97 -0.08 -5.85
CA THR A 374 -21.16 -0.31 -4.67
C THR A 374 -21.66 0.56 -3.52
N LEU A 375 -21.92 -0.05 -2.37
CA LEU A 375 -22.17 0.61 -1.10
C LEU A 375 -21.09 0.17 -0.11
N SER A 376 -20.42 1.13 0.54
CA SER A 376 -19.39 0.81 1.54
C SER A 376 -19.40 1.80 2.70
N HIS A 377 -18.91 1.34 3.84
CA HIS A 377 -18.72 2.16 5.04
C HIS A 377 -17.34 1.87 5.65
N ASN A 378 -16.58 2.92 5.89
CA ASN A 378 -15.27 2.92 6.53
C ASN A 378 -15.36 3.59 7.90
N TYR A 379 -14.67 3.04 8.88
CA TYR A 379 -14.55 3.56 10.23
C TYR A 379 -13.11 3.44 10.70
N LEU A 380 -12.56 4.53 11.25
CA LEU A 380 -11.23 4.58 11.86
C LEU A 380 -11.33 5.39 13.16
N ASN A 381 -10.99 4.79 14.28
CA ASN A 381 -11.00 5.42 15.61
C ASN A 381 -9.62 5.29 16.25
N ASN A 382 -8.96 6.41 16.49
CA ASN A 382 -7.66 6.50 17.16
C ASN A 382 -7.84 7.05 18.56
N ARG A 383 -7.21 6.41 19.55
CA ARG A 383 -7.14 6.85 20.95
C ARG A 383 -5.70 6.79 21.42
N ASN A 384 -5.12 7.96 21.67
CA ASN A 384 -3.74 8.08 22.14
C ASN A 384 -3.74 8.69 23.52
N LEU A 385 -2.96 8.11 24.44
CA LEU A 385 -2.80 8.60 25.79
C LEU A 385 -1.31 8.72 26.11
N LYS A 386 -0.92 9.83 26.70
CA LYS A 386 0.43 10.06 27.22
C LYS A 386 0.36 10.62 28.62
N TYR A 387 1.13 10.03 29.51
CA TYR A 387 1.29 10.49 30.88
C TYR A 387 2.72 10.98 31.11
N ARG A 388 2.88 11.99 31.98
CA ARG A 388 4.18 12.49 32.41
C ARG A 388 4.95 11.35 33.08
N ASN A 389 6.21 11.15 32.67
CA ASN A 389 7.06 10.05 33.12
C ASN A 389 6.42 8.65 32.97
N ASN A 390 5.43 8.51 32.11
CA ASN A 390 4.64 7.30 31.90
C ASN A 390 3.89 6.82 33.16
N ASP A 391 3.69 7.71 34.15
CA ASP A 391 2.96 7.45 35.39
C ASP A 391 1.47 7.73 35.20
N ASN A 392 0.67 6.67 35.13
CA ASN A 392 -0.79 6.72 34.98
C ASN A 392 -1.54 6.63 36.31
N SER A 393 -0.88 6.83 37.45
CA SER A 393 -1.49 6.75 38.78
C SER A 393 -2.44 7.91 39.08
N SER A 394 -2.30 9.05 38.38
CA SER A 394 -3.15 10.23 38.51
C SER A 394 -3.49 10.84 37.16
N GLU A 395 -4.71 11.39 37.02
CA GLU A 395 -5.11 12.19 35.85
C GLU A 395 -4.30 13.50 35.72
N ASP A 396 -3.72 13.98 36.84
CA ASP A 396 -2.86 15.17 36.78
C ASP A 396 -1.57 14.94 35.96
N ASN A 397 -1.15 13.68 35.85
CA ASN A 397 -0.04 13.28 35.01
C ASN A 397 -0.41 13.16 33.53
N LEU A 398 -1.70 13.27 33.17
CA LEU A 398 -2.14 13.16 31.79
C LEU A 398 -1.69 14.39 30.97
N THR A 399 -0.75 14.18 30.03
CA THR A 399 -0.21 15.24 29.18
C THR A 399 -0.84 15.27 27.81
N LEU A 400 -1.28 14.11 27.29
CA LEU A 400 -2.01 14.01 26.03
C LEU A 400 -3.14 12.99 26.15
N ARG A 401 -4.35 13.44 25.78
CA ARG A 401 -5.49 12.57 25.47
C ARG A 401 -6.00 12.98 24.10
N LEU A 402 -5.96 12.06 23.17
CA LEU A 402 -6.50 12.28 21.82
C LEU A 402 -7.48 11.15 21.51
N ARG A 403 -8.68 11.55 21.06
CA ARG A 403 -9.63 10.64 20.44
C ARG A 403 -10.10 11.22 19.13
N SER A 404 -9.83 10.53 18.04
CA SER A 404 -10.18 10.99 16.70
C SER A 404 -10.87 9.88 15.91
N ILE A 405 -12.02 10.21 15.31
CA ILE A 405 -12.84 9.27 14.56
C ILE A 405 -13.05 9.80 13.15
N GLU A 406 -12.74 8.97 12.17
CA GLU A 406 -13.05 9.21 10.76
C GLU A 406 -14.02 8.15 10.25
N GLN A 407 -15.08 8.58 9.55
CA GLN A 407 -16.04 7.69 8.92
C GLN A 407 -16.32 8.17 7.51
N LYS A 408 -16.48 7.22 6.58
CA LYS A 408 -16.86 7.51 5.20
C LYS A 408 -17.83 6.44 4.69
N THR A 409 -19.04 6.87 4.33
CA THR A 409 -20.01 6.02 3.63
C THR A 409 -20.02 6.41 2.16
N THR A 410 -19.81 5.46 1.26
CA THR A 410 -19.75 5.69 -0.18
C THR A 410 -20.84 4.90 -0.89
N LEU A 411 -21.60 5.58 -1.74
CA LEU A 411 -22.49 4.98 -2.73
C LEU A 411 -21.93 5.32 -4.11
N ARG A 412 -21.59 4.31 -4.92
CA ARG A 412 -21.04 4.48 -6.26
C ARG A 412 -21.78 3.60 -7.27
N PHE A 413 -22.19 4.22 -8.38
CA PHE A 413 -22.75 3.54 -9.53
C PHE A 413 -21.84 3.72 -10.74
N GLU A 414 -21.58 2.64 -11.45
CA GLU A 414 -20.80 2.62 -12.68
C GLU A 414 -21.53 1.80 -13.75
N ASN A 415 -21.55 2.29 -14.98
CA ASN A 415 -21.97 1.53 -16.14
C ASN A 415 -20.82 1.48 -17.15
N GLN A 416 -20.46 0.28 -17.55
CA GLN A 416 -19.51 0.03 -18.63
C GLN A 416 -20.27 -0.54 -19.83
N THR A 417 -20.07 0.06 -21.00
CA THR A 417 -20.65 -0.39 -22.28
C THR A 417 -19.54 -0.77 -23.24
N ASN A 418 -19.54 -2.01 -23.68
CA ASN A 418 -18.53 -2.56 -24.60
C ASN A 418 -19.11 -2.57 -26.04
N LEU A 419 -18.58 -1.69 -26.90
CA LEU A 419 -18.97 -1.52 -28.30
C LEU A 419 -17.76 -1.86 -29.16
N ASN A 420 -17.73 -2.98 -29.84
CA ASN A 420 -16.62 -3.38 -30.74
C ASN A 420 -15.24 -2.78 -30.41
N LEU A 421 -14.92 -1.60 -31.02
CA LEU A 421 -13.66 -0.89 -30.84
C LEU A 421 -13.67 0.10 -29.66
N TRP A 422 -14.83 0.34 -29.06
CA TRP A 422 -15.00 1.30 -27.97
C TRP A 422 -15.44 0.64 -26.67
N THR A 423 -14.90 1.10 -25.57
CA THR A 423 -15.43 0.83 -24.23
C THR A 423 -15.76 2.16 -23.58
N LEU A 424 -17.03 2.39 -23.30
CA LEU A 424 -17.52 3.58 -22.63
C LEU A 424 -17.77 3.24 -21.16
N LYS A 425 -17.28 4.07 -20.25
CA LYS A 425 -17.55 3.97 -18.81
C LYS A 425 -18.10 5.29 -18.32
N ALA A 426 -19.19 5.24 -17.56
CA ALA A 426 -19.76 6.39 -16.89
C ALA A 426 -20.20 6.02 -15.49
N GLY A 427 -20.10 6.95 -14.55
CA GLY A 427 -20.50 6.69 -13.18
C GLY A 427 -20.61 7.94 -12.34
N ALA A 428 -21.21 7.73 -11.17
CA ALA A 428 -21.37 8.75 -10.14
C ALA A 428 -21.05 8.15 -8.75
N GLU A 429 -20.59 9.01 -7.86
CA GLU A 429 -20.18 8.69 -6.50
C GLU A 429 -20.72 9.72 -5.53
N LEU A 430 -21.30 9.26 -4.42
CA LEU A 430 -21.75 10.08 -3.31
C LEU A 430 -21.05 9.60 -2.04
N ASN A 431 -20.49 10.54 -1.27
CA ASN A 431 -19.83 10.23 -0.02
C ASN A 431 -20.42 11.07 1.11
N HIS A 432 -20.73 10.41 2.22
CA HIS A 432 -21.01 11.05 3.50
C HIS A 432 -19.83 10.80 4.41
N ILE A 433 -19.15 11.88 4.83
CA ILE A 433 -17.91 11.85 5.61
C ILE A 433 -18.19 12.54 6.94
N THR A 434 -17.78 11.92 8.04
CA THR A 434 -17.75 12.53 9.36
C THR A 434 -16.35 12.42 9.94
N TYR A 435 -15.90 13.48 10.58
CA TYR A 435 -14.65 13.56 11.32
C TYR A 435 -14.90 14.22 12.65
N SER A 436 -14.42 13.60 13.72
CA SER A 436 -14.40 14.19 15.05
C SER A 436 -13.01 14.03 15.68
N ASN A 437 -12.63 15.04 16.47
CA ASN A 437 -11.41 15.00 17.27
C ASN A 437 -11.70 15.66 18.62
N ASP A 438 -11.52 14.90 19.70
CA ASP A 438 -11.51 15.38 21.08
C ASP A 438 -10.08 15.16 21.60
N SER A 439 -9.37 16.26 21.81
CA SER A 439 -8.00 16.21 22.31
C SER A 439 -7.80 17.19 23.46
N ARG A 440 -6.98 16.74 24.41
CA ARG A 440 -6.52 17.54 25.53
C ARG A 440 -5.02 17.40 25.60
N GLN A 441 -4.32 18.52 25.61
CA GLN A 441 -2.87 18.56 25.73
C GLN A 441 -2.47 19.53 26.82
N ARG A 442 -1.62 19.10 27.74
CA ARG A 442 -1.06 19.89 28.81
C ARG A 442 0.42 20.14 28.53
N PHE A 443 0.83 21.41 28.57
CA PHE A 443 2.24 21.81 28.41
C PHE A 443 2.95 21.87 29.77
N TYR A 444 4.23 21.54 29.79
CA TYR A 444 5.01 21.34 31.03
C TYR A 444 5.30 22.62 31.81
N THR A 445 5.27 23.79 31.19
CA THR A 445 5.73 25.08 31.80
C THR A 445 4.69 25.81 32.59
N ASN A 446 3.44 25.56 32.37
CA ASN A 446 2.35 26.13 33.16
C ASN A 446 1.30 25.05 33.39
N ALA A 447 1.26 24.50 34.62
CA ALA A 447 0.26 23.52 34.99
C ALA A 447 -1.19 24.00 34.76
N ALA A 448 -1.35 25.29 34.45
CA ALA A 448 -2.62 25.97 34.14
C ALA A 448 -3.00 25.97 32.64
N GLN A 449 -2.06 25.70 31.67
CA GLN A 449 -2.40 25.70 30.26
C GLN A 449 -2.82 24.30 29.79
N LEU A 450 -4.11 24.00 29.92
CA LEU A 450 -4.77 22.87 29.28
C LEU A 450 -5.34 23.32 27.95
N LEU A 451 -4.73 22.89 26.83
CA LEU A 451 -5.30 23.08 25.50
C LEU A 451 -6.35 21.98 25.31
N THR A 452 -7.61 22.36 25.23
CA THR A 452 -8.71 21.48 24.84
C THR A 452 -9.13 21.81 23.43
N TYR A 453 -9.22 20.77 22.59
CA TYR A 453 -9.64 20.88 21.22
C TYR A 453 -10.75 19.88 20.94
N ASP A 454 -11.91 20.39 20.54
CA ASP A 454 -13.08 19.59 20.17
C ASP A 454 -13.60 20.06 18.82
N THR A 455 -13.67 19.13 17.87
CA THR A 455 -14.22 19.42 16.55
C THR A 455 -15.08 18.29 16.04
N TRP A 456 -16.10 18.65 15.28
CA TRP A 456 -16.97 17.72 14.60
C TRP A 456 -17.31 18.25 13.20
N LEU A 457 -16.86 17.54 12.15
CA LEU A 457 -17.00 17.94 10.76
C LEU A 457 -17.90 16.94 10.04
N ARG A 458 -18.87 17.44 9.27
CA ARG A 458 -19.70 16.65 8.36
C ARG A 458 -19.57 17.18 6.95
N ILE A 459 -19.20 16.28 6.02
CA ILE A 459 -19.00 16.61 4.62
C ILE A 459 -19.82 15.66 3.76
N PHE A 460 -20.53 16.21 2.79
CA PHE A 460 -21.07 15.50 1.65
C PHE A 460 -20.21 15.83 0.44
N SER A 461 -19.57 14.81 -0.14
CA SER A 461 -18.87 14.96 -1.41
C SER A 461 -19.55 14.12 -2.50
N PHE A 462 -19.48 14.60 -3.71
CA PHE A 462 -20.12 13.99 -4.87
C PHE A 462 -19.21 14.14 -6.08
N GLY A 463 -19.24 13.15 -6.95
CA GLY A 463 -18.45 13.16 -8.18
C GLY A 463 -19.12 12.39 -9.29
N ALA A 464 -18.80 12.74 -10.52
CA ALA A 464 -19.25 12.03 -11.71
C ALA A 464 -18.10 11.94 -12.72
N PHE A 465 -18.10 10.88 -13.51
CA PHE A 465 -17.08 10.67 -14.54
C PHE A 465 -17.65 10.01 -15.79
N VAL A 466 -16.97 10.26 -16.90
CA VAL A 466 -17.17 9.56 -18.18
C VAL A 466 -15.78 9.29 -18.76
N THR A 467 -15.58 8.10 -19.33
CA THR A 467 -14.35 7.71 -20.03
C THR A 467 -14.72 6.95 -21.30
N GLY A 468 -14.10 7.30 -22.41
CA GLY A 468 -14.13 6.55 -23.66
C GLY A 468 -12.76 5.95 -23.98
N ASN A 469 -12.72 4.64 -24.17
CA ASN A 469 -11.53 3.90 -24.54
C ASN A 469 -11.70 3.38 -25.97
N TYR A 470 -10.76 3.68 -26.83
CA TYR A 470 -10.74 3.26 -28.23
C TYR A 470 -9.51 2.43 -28.51
N THR A 471 -9.68 1.36 -29.27
CA THR A 471 -8.55 0.56 -29.78
C THR A 471 -8.77 0.31 -31.27
N THR A 472 -7.73 0.55 -32.09
CA THR A 472 -7.78 0.29 -33.52
C THR A 472 -7.93 -1.21 -33.82
N PRO A 473 -8.53 -1.59 -34.98
CA PRO A 473 -8.74 -2.99 -35.36
C PRO A 473 -7.43 -3.82 -35.37
N ASP A 474 -6.32 -3.20 -35.76
CA ASP A 474 -4.98 -3.82 -35.75
C ASP A 474 -4.32 -3.87 -34.36
N LYS A 475 -5.02 -3.35 -33.33
CA LYS A 475 -4.58 -3.28 -31.91
C LYS A 475 -3.26 -2.56 -31.70
N ARG A 476 -2.80 -1.76 -32.71
CA ARG A 476 -1.54 -1.00 -32.60
C ARG A 476 -1.71 0.30 -31.84
N PHE A 477 -2.85 0.97 -31.98
CA PHE A 477 -3.11 2.24 -31.30
C PHE A 477 -4.27 2.09 -30.32
N SER A 478 -4.09 2.59 -29.11
CA SER A 478 -5.13 2.69 -28.10
C SER A 478 -5.17 4.10 -27.53
N LEU A 479 -6.36 4.63 -27.31
CA LEU A 479 -6.63 5.96 -26.78
C LEU A 479 -7.68 5.87 -25.67
N SER A 480 -7.41 6.53 -24.57
CA SER A 480 -8.40 6.77 -23.51
C SER A 480 -8.57 8.26 -23.28
N ALA A 481 -9.80 8.74 -23.32
CA ALA A 481 -10.16 10.11 -22.96
C ALA A 481 -11.26 10.07 -21.90
N GLY A 482 -11.03 10.74 -20.79
CA GLY A 482 -11.94 10.77 -19.65
C GLY A 482 -12.03 12.14 -19.01
N VAL A 483 -13.15 12.37 -18.35
CA VAL A 483 -13.41 13.57 -17.55
C VAL A 483 -14.01 13.12 -16.23
N ARG A 484 -13.55 13.72 -15.13
CA ARG A 484 -14.18 13.63 -13.82
C ARG A 484 -14.43 15.02 -13.26
N MET A 485 -15.48 15.16 -12.52
CA MET A 485 -15.78 16.36 -11.74
C MET A 485 -16.14 15.94 -10.32
N ASP A 486 -15.54 16.61 -9.34
CA ASP A 486 -15.78 16.37 -7.93
C ASP A 486 -16.30 17.65 -7.26
N GLY A 487 -17.08 17.50 -6.21
CA GLY A 487 -17.57 18.61 -5.41
C GLY A 487 -17.79 18.22 -3.96
N SER A 488 -17.91 19.24 -3.09
CA SER A 488 -18.11 19.06 -1.66
C SER A 488 -18.89 20.22 -1.08
N ASN A 489 -19.73 19.97 -0.08
CA ASN A 489 -20.46 21.01 0.65
C ASN A 489 -19.61 21.72 1.71
N TYR A 490 -18.31 21.47 1.79
CA TYR A 490 -17.42 22.07 2.79
C TYR A 490 -17.43 23.60 2.73
N ASN A 491 -17.32 24.17 1.52
CA ASN A 491 -17.47 25.61 1.30
C ASN A 491 -18.07 25.89 -0.10
N SER A 492 -18.29 27.18 -0.42
CA SER A 492 -18.89 27.59 -1.69
C SER A 492 -18.02 27.27 -2.90
N ASP A 493 -16.70 27.35 -2.77
CA ASP A 493 -15.76 27.06 -3.84
C ASP A 493 -15.70 25.57 -4.17
N MET A 494 -15.61 24.72 -3.14
CA MET A 494 -15.60 23.28 -3.31
C MET A 494 -16.93 22.71 -3.80
N LYS A 495 -18.03 23.43 -3.64
CA LYS A 495 -19.35 23.01 -4.13
C LYS A 495 -19.47 23.12 -5.65
N GLN A 496 -18.66 23.95 -6.29
CA GLN A 496 -18.72 24.23 -7.72
C GLN A 496 -17.95 23.16 -8.52
N LEU A 497 -18.66 22.21 -9.14
CA LEU A 497 -18.07 21.07 -9.86
C LEU A 497 -17.03 21.45 -10.92
N TRP A 498 -17.25 22.54 -11.64
CA TRP A 498 -16.35 22.99 -12.70
C TRP A 498 -14.98 23.47 -12.19
N LYS A 499 -14.87 23.83 -10.90
CA LYS A 499 -13.57 24.17 -10.29
C LYS A 499 -12.68 22.94 -10.06
N GLN A 500 -13.27 21.76 -10.03
CA GLN A 500 -12.59 20.48 -9.92
C GLN A 500 -12.75 19.65 -11.21
N PHE A 501 -12.73 20.33 -12.37
CA PHE A 501 -12.73 19.67 -13.67
C PHE A 501 -11.42 18.93 -13.90
N SER A 502 -11.48 17.60 -14.04
CA SER A 502 -10.36 16.66 -14.06
C SER A 502 -10.33 15.92 -15.41
N PRO A 503 -9.77 16.52 -16.47
CA PRO A 503 -9.56 15.84 -17.74
C PRO A 503 -8.41 14.84 -17.62
N ARG A 504 -8.54 13.70 -18.29
CA ARG A 504 -7.54 12.61 -18.33
C ARG A 504 -7.43 12.11 -19.75
N LEU A 505 -6.21 12.03 -20.26
CA LEU A 505 -5.90 11.55 -21.61
C LEU A 505 -4.75 10.57 -21.53
N SER A 506 -4.89 9.42 -22.16
CA SER A 506 -3.84 8.42 -22.27
C SER A 506 -3.83 7.83 -23.66
N ALA A 507 -2.65 7.58 -24.20
CA ALA A 507 -2.48 6.95 -25.50
C ALA A 507 -1.32 5.95 -25.45
N SER A 508 -1.44 4.88 -26.22
CA SER A 508 -0.36 3.93 -26.45
C SER A 508 -0.30 3.52 -27.92
N TYR A 509 0.92 3.33 -28.39
CA TYR A 509 1.18 2.90 -29.77
C TYR A 509 2.23 1.81 -29.80
N ASN A 510 1.87 0.64 -30.34
CA ASN A 510 2.76 -0.48 -30.56
C ASN A 510 3.52 -0.26 -31.87
N LEU A 511 4.77 0.20 -31.79
CA LEU A 511 5.65 0.39 -32.96
C LEU A 511 5.92 -0.94 -33.67
N THR A 512 6.16 -1.98 -32.85
CA THR A 512 6.36 -3.37 -33.27
C THR A 512 5.73 -4.28 -32.21
N ASP A 513 5.76 -5.60 -32.39
CA ASP A 513 5.36 -6.57 -31.37
C ASP A 513 6.19 -6.50 -30.08
N GLN A 514 7.36 -5.84 -30.15
CA GLN A 514 8.30 -5.74 -29.04
C GLN A 514 8.36 -4.36 -28.41
N TRP A 515 8.12 -3.29 -29.18
CA TRP A 515 8.26 -1.91 -28.74
C TRP A 515 6.92 -1.20 -28.67
N SER A 516 6.63 -0.58 -27.54
CA SER A 516 5.47 0.28 -27.38
C SER A 516 5.85 1.64 -26.79
N LEU A 517 5.18 2.67 -27.29
CA LEU A 517 5.23 4.03 -26.76
C LEU A 517 3.93 4.32 -26.04
N SER A 518 4.01 4.99 -24.90
CA SER A 518 2.85 5.36 -24.11
C SER A 518 3.00 6.78 -23.58
N ALA A 519 1.88 7.48 -23.49
CA ALA A 519 1.81 8.83 -22.95
C ALA A 519 0.54 9.00 -22.12
N ASN A 520 0.60 9.84 -21.10
CA ASN A 520 -0.58 10.30 -20.39
C ASN A 520 -0.46 11.76 -19.96
N ALA A 521 -1.61 12.42 -19.84
CA ALA A 521 -1.76 13.72 -19.21
C ALA A 521 -3.07 13.76 -18.43
N GLY A 522 -3.06 14.31 -17.22
CA GLY A 522 -4.26 14.38 -16.41
C GLY A 522 -4.18 15.43 -15.31
N LEU A 523 -5.34 15.86 -14.87
CA LEU A 523 -5.55 16.75 -13.75
C LEU A 523 -6.30 16.02 -12.65
N TYR A 524 -5.80 16.04 -11.43
CA TYR A 524 -6.32 15.27 -10.31
C TYR A 524 -6.57 16.16 -9.12
N TYR A 525 -7.61 15.84 -8.34
CA TYR A 525 -8.01 16.60 -7.16
C TYR A 525 -8.18 15.69 -5.95
N GLN A 526 -7.85 16.24 -4.77
CA GLN A 526 -8.03 15.58 -3.48
C GLN A 526 -8.50 16.58 -2.44
N LEU A 527 -9.43 16.19 -1.56
CA LEU A 527 -9.76 16.96 -0.36
C LEU A 527 -8.51 17.07 0.54
N PRO A 528 -8.25 18.22 1.16
CA PRO A 528 -7.25 18.30 2.24
C PRO A 528 -7.55 17.28 3.33
N PRO A 529 -6.54 16.90 4.16
CA PRO A 529 -6.78 16.03 5.31
C PRO A 529 -7.90 16.57 6.21
N TYR A 530 -8.74 15.67 6.75
CA TYR A 530 -9.86 16.08 7.61
C TYR A 530 -9.39 16.78 8.89
N THR A 531 -8.18 16.45 9.36
CA THR A 531 -7.49 17.15 10.44
C THR A 531 -7.35 18.65 10.14
N SER A 532 -6.95 19.00 8.92
CA SER A 532 -6.83 20.38 8.45
C SER A 532 -8.19 21.06 8.28
N MET A 533 -9.15 20.35 7.66
CA MET A 533 -10.49 20.89 7.40
C MET A 533 -11.30 21.09 8.67
N GLY A 534 -11.07 20.27 9.69
CA GLY A 534 -11.76 20.32 10.97
C GLY A 534 -11.12 21.23 12.01
N TYR A 535 -9.98 21.88 11.72
CA TYR A 535 -9.28 22.70 12.70
C TYR A 535 -10.08 23.96 13.09
N LYS A 536 -10.17 24.19 14.38
CA LYS A 536 -10.88 25.34 15.00
C LYS A 536 -9.92 26.17 15.84
N ASP A 537 -10.23 27.45 16.00
CA ASP A 537 -9.58 28.32 16.97
C ASP A 537 -10.11 28.12 18.40
N ASN A 538 -9.59 28.88 19.33
CA ASN A 538 -9.99 28.89 20.73
C ASN A 538 -11.45 29.35 20.94
N ASP A 539 -12.02 30.11 20.00
CA ASP A 539 -13.42 30.58 20.01
C ASP A 539 -14.38 29.55 19.37
N GLY A 540 -13.86 28.41 18.88
CA GLY A 540 -14.61 27.34 18.27
C GLY A 540 -14.98 27.56 16.80
N ALA A 541 -14.41 28.55 16.14
CA ALA A 541 -14.64 28.83 14.73
C ALA A 541 -13.71 27.98 13.85
N TYR A 542 -14.23 27.44 12.72
CA TYR A 542 -13.42 26.74 11.74
C TYR A 542 -12.53 27.72 10.97
N ILE A 543 -11.24 27.77 11.28
CA ILE A 543 -10.27 28.70 10.69
C ILE A 543 -10.01 28.35 9.23
N ASN A 544 -9.93 27.06 8.90
CA ASN A 544 -9.50 26.57 7.59
C ASN A 544 -10.67 26.45 6.58
N LYS A 545 -11.76 27.18 6.79
CA LYS A 545 -12.99 27.07 5.96
C LYS A 545 -12.78 27.49 4.49
N GLN A 546 -11.74 28.25 4.21
CA GLN A 546 -11.38 28.71 2.86
C GLN A 546 -10.45 27.73 2.09
N LEU A 547 -10.05 26.62 2.67
CA LEU A 547 -9.25 25.62 1.98
C LEU A 547 -9.94 25.14 0.70
N LYS A 548 -9.12 24.84 -0.30
CA LYS A 548 -9.52 24.34 -1.63
C LYS A 548 -9.11 22.88 -1.78
N TYR A 549 -9.69 22.21 -2.79
CA TYR A 549 -9.14 20.93 -3.23
C TYR A 549 -7.67 21.07 -3.60
N MET A 550 -6.81 20.21 -3.07
CA MET A 550 -5.44 20.06 -3.54
C MET A 550 -5.47 19.57 -4.98
N GLN A 551 -4.57 20.06 -5.82
CA GLN A 551 -4.56 19.83 -7.26
C GLN A 551 -3.20 19.33 -7.73
N VAL A 552 -3.19 18.35 -8.64
CA VAL A 552 -1.99 17.88 -9.34
C VAL A 552 -2.28 17.76 -10.83
N GLY A 553 -1.50 18.48 -11.64
CA GLY A 553 -1.39 18.21 -13.06
C GLY A 553 -0.21 17.27 -13.32
N GLU A 554 -0.44 16.15 -13.98
CA GLU A 554 0.59 15.16 -14.27
C GLU A 554 0.68 14.89 -15.76
N THR A 555 1.92 14.77 -16.27
CA THR A 555 2.23 14.25 -17.59
C THR A 555 3.32 13.19 -17.47
N ALA A 556 3.21 12.11 -18.25
CA ALA A 556 4.26 11.11 -18.33
C ALA A 556 4.35 10.51 -19.73
N LEU A 557 5.56 10.10 -20.08
CA LEU A 557 5.90 9.41 -21.32
C LEU A 557 6.64 8.13 -20.98
N GLY A 558 6.33 7.05 -21.65
CA GLY A 558 6.94 5.75 -21.43
C GLY A 558 7.29 5.02 -22.72
N VAL A 559 8.36 4.26 -22.64
CA VAL A 559 8.79 3.31 -23.67
C VAL A 559 8.93 1.96 -23.01
N ASP A 560 8.27 0.95 -23.57
CA ASP A 560 8.39 -0.44 -23.13
C ASP A 560 9.01 -1.28 -24.24
N TRP A 561 9.94 -2.14 -23.86
CA TRP A 561 10.50 -3.17 -24.70
C TRP A 561 10.21 -4.54 -24.10
N HIS A 562 9.59 -5.39 -24.90
CA HIS A 562 9.23 -6.77 -24.52
C HIS A 562 10.00 -7.75 -25.40
N LEU A 563 10.68 -8.71 -24.80
CA LEU A 563 11.30 -9.82 -25.53
C LEU A 563 10.65 -11.13 -25.09
N GLN A 564 9.87 -11.71 -26.01
CA GLN A 564 9.00 -12.85 -25.70
C GLN A 564 8.18 -12.54 -24.43
N ASP A 565 7.29 -13.36 -23.99
CA ASP A 565 6.42 -13.10 -22.81
C ASP A 565 7.15 -13.19 -21.45
N ARG A 566 8.50 -13.07 -21.44
CA ARG A 566 9.34 -13.34 -20.27
C ARG A 566 10.19 -12.17 -19.79
N PHE A 567 10.39 -11.20 -20.66
CA PHE A 567 11.33 -10.11 -20.42
C PHE A 567 10.70 -8.77 -20.78
N MET A 568 10.84 -7.79 -19.89
CA MET A 568 10.36 -6.43 -20.11
C MET A 568 11.36 -5.41 -19.55
N VAL A 569 11.65 -4.39 -20.35
CA VAL A 569 12.29 -3.15 -19.92
C VAL A 569 11.31 -2.01 -20.13
N SER A 570 11.09 -1.20 -19.11
CA SER A 570 10.28 0.01 -19.18
C SER A 570 11.11 1.21 -18.76
N VAL A 571 11.03 2.31 -19.52
CA VAL A 571 11.61 3.60 -19.16
C VAL A 571 10.50 4.64 -19.22
N GLU A 572 10.30 5.36 -18.12
CA GLU A 572 9.23 6.36 -17.98
C GLU A 572 9.78 7.68 -17.45
N GLY A 573 9.44 8.80 -18.10
CA GLY A 573 9.66 10.14 -17.60
C GLY A 573 8.34 10.73 -17.11
N PHE A 574 8.34 11.38 -15.95
CA PHE A 574 7.15 12.01 -15.38
C PHE A 574 7.41 13.44 -14.93
N PHE A 575 6.36 14.25 -14.97
CA PHE A 575 6.32 15.59 -14.42
C PHE A 575 4.97 15.83 -13.74
N LYS A 576 5.01 16.25 -12.47
CA LYS A 576 3.85 16.64 -11.65
C LYS A 576 3.97 18.11 -11.26
N ARG A 577 2.89 18.85 -11.40
CA ARG A 577 2.75 20.21 -10.90
C ARG A 577 1.63 20.27 -9.87
N TYR A 578 1.99 20.60 -8.66
CA TYR A 578 1.07 20.76 -7.54
C TYR A 578 0.56 22.19 -7.44
N GLY A 579 -0.72 22.33 -7.11
CA GLY A 579 -1.38 23.60 -6.86
C GLY A 579 -2.38 23.51 -5.72
N GLN A 580 -2.71 24.65 -5.13
CA GLN A 580 -3.69 24.74 -4.02
C GLN A 580 -3.31 23.88 -2.81
N ILE A 581 -2.03 23.69 -2.56
CA ILE A 581 -1.52 22.88 -1.46
C ILE A 581 -1.65 23.69 -0.15
N PRO A 582 -2.06 23.04 0.96
CA PRO A 582 -2.12 23.69 2.26
C PRO A 582 -0.75 24.26 2.68
N TYR A 583 -0.75 25.50 3.14
CA TYR A 583 0.41 26.24 3.64
C TYR A 583 0.19 26.62 5.10
N SER A 584 1.14 26.26 5.96
CA SER A 584 1.10 26.54 7.39
C SER A 584 1.36 28.02 7.65
N LEU A 585 0.44 28.67 8.36
CA LEU A 585 0.63 30.05 8.84
C LEU A 585 1.43 30.11 10.14
N THR A 586 1.59 28.97 10.84
CA THR A 586 2.33 28.88 12.08
C THR A 586 3.82 28.73 11.85
N ASP A 587 4.20 27.84 10.93
CA ASP A 587 5.60 27.49 10.65
C ASP A 587 6.12 28.13 9.36
N ASP A 588 5.25 28.83 8.61
CA ASP A 588 5.57 29.53 7.36
C ASP A 588 6.13 28.62 6.26
N ILE A 589 5.57 27.40 6.12
CA ILE A 589 6.00 26.37 5.17
C ILE A 589 4.84 25.59 4.57
N PRO A 590 5.01 25.00 3.35
CA PRO A 590 4.02 24.11 2.78
C PRO A 590 3.82 22.87 3.65
N LEU A 591 2.57 22.50 3.92
CA LEU A 591 2.24 21.35 4.77
C LEU A 591 2.90 20.04 4.29
N LEU A 592 2.99 19.84 2.98
CA LEU A 592 3.60 18.64 2.38
C LEU A 592 5.15 18.64 2.46
N CYS A 593 5.77 19.72 2.91
CA CYS A 593 7.20 19.72 3.25
C CYS A 593 7.47 19.19 4.66
N LYS A 594 6.47 19.22 5.55
CA LYS A 594 6.61 18.68 6.90
C LYS A 594 6.73 17.17 6.83
N GLY A 595 7.76 16.61 7.44
CA GLY A 595 7.86 15.18 7.67
C GLY A 595 6.76 14.71 8.63
N ASN A 596 6.36 13.45 8.52
CA ASN A 596 5.41 12.85 9.44
C ASN A 596 6.15 12.09 10.53
N ASP A 597 5.95 12.50 11.77
CA ASP A 597 6.19 11.70 12.94
C ASP A 597 4.92 10.91 13.32
N TYR A 598 4.83 10.33 14.50
CA TYR A 598 3.63 9.66 15.03
C TYR A 598 2.49 10.64 15.38
N GLY A 599 2.69 11.93 15.16
CA GLY A 599 1.73 12.99 15.42
C GLY A 599 0.64 13.14 14.35
N VAL A 600 -0.42 13.85 14.70
CA VAL A 600 -1.48 14.26 13.76
C VAL A 600 -0.96 15.42 12.91
N VAL A 601 -1.19 15.36 11.60
CA VAL A 601 -0.74 16.38 10.64
C VAL A 601 -1.89 17.29 10.26
N GLY A 602 -1.62 18.61 10.20
CA GLY A 602 -2.53 19.62 9.64
C GLY A 602 -3.56 20.20 10.60
N ASN A 603 -3.48 19.93 11.91
CA ASN A 603 -4.30 20.56 12.95
C ASN A 603 -3.74 21.96 13.34
N GLU A 604 -3.67 22.85 12.36
CA GLU A 604 -3.12 24.21 12.45
C GLU A 604 -3.80 25.15 11.46
N ALA A 605 -3.54 26.46 11.58
CA ALA A 605 -4.05 27.46 10.65
C ALA A 605 -3.35 27.35 9.29
N LEU A 606 -4.15 27.19 8.22
CA LEU A 606 -3.68 26.89 6.88
C LEU A 606 -4.35 27.79 5.83
N THR A 607 -3.63 28.01 4.72
CA THR A 607 -4.16 28.55 3.46
C THR A 607 -3.87 27.60 2.30
N SER A 608 -4.56 27.71 1.17
CA SER A 608 -4.31 26.89 -0.04
C SER A 608 -3.47 27.64 -1.07
N THR A 609 -2.32 28.17 -0.64
CA THR A 609 -1.45 29.05 -1.47
C THR A 609 -0.19 28.37 -1.98
N ALA A 610 0.22 27.25 -1.37
CA ALA A 610 1.45 26.58 -1.77
C ALA A 610 1.32 25.86 -3.12
N GLN A 611 2.44 25.81 -3.81
CA GLN A 611 2.66 25.18 -5.09
C GLN A 611 3.83 24.21 -5.00
N GLY A 612 3.87 23.20 -5.85
CA GLY A 612 4.95 22.23 -5.88
C GLY A 612 5.22 21.67 -7.26
N ARG A 613 6.30 20.93 -7.38
CA ARG A 613 6.63 20.13 -8.55
C ARG A 613 7.37 18.86 -8.14
N ALA A 614 7.10 17.78 -8.85
CA ALA A 614 7.89 16.55 -8.76
C ALA A 614 8.14 16.04 -10.17
N TYR A 615 9.37 15.65 -10.47
CA TYR A 615 9.75 15.18 -11.80
C TYR A 615 10.91 14.20 -11.71
N GLY A 616 10.97 13.31 -12.69
CA GLY A 616 12.00 12.28 -12.66
C GLY A 616 11.91 11.30 -13.83
N VAL A 617 12.82 10.33 -13.77
CA VAL A 617 12.88 9.20 -14.68
C VAL A 617 12.86 7.91 -13.88
N GLU A 618 12.05 6.97 -14.32
CA GLU A 618 11.90 5.64 -13.75
C GLU A 618 12.31 4.59 -14.78
N THR A 619 13.07 3.60 -14.36
CA THR A 619 13.36 2.42 -15.16
C THR A 619 12.93 1.18 -14.42
N MET A 620 12.41 0.21 -15.15
CA MET A 620 12.01 -1.08 -14.63
C MET A 620 12.47 -2.19 -15.56
N PHE A 621 13.06 -3.20 -14.97
CA PHE A 621 13.45 -4.43 -15.61
C PHE A 621 12.72 -5.60 -14.95
N ARG A 622 12.04 -6.42 -15.73
CA ARG A 622 11.42 -7.66 -15.28
C ARG A 622 11.85 -8.82 -16.14
N TRP A 623 12.26 -9.92 -15.49
CA TRP A 623 12.58 -11.16 -16.17
C TRP A 623 11.97 -12.31 -15.40
N GLN A 624 11.00 -12.96 -16.01
CA GLN A 624 10.24 -14.03 -15.40
C GLN A 624 10.30 -15.29 -16.26
N VAL A 625 10.78 -16.38 -15.67
CA VAL A 625 10.69 -17.72 -16.26
C VAL A 625 9.81 -18.56 -15.34
N PRO A 626 8.58 -18.91 -15.78
CA PRO A 626 7.62 -19.64 -14.95
C PRO A 626 8.23 -20.87 -14.29
N GLY A 627 8.01 -21.04 -13.00
CA GLY A 627 8.53 -22.16 -12.20
C GLY A 627 10.03 -22.15 -11.96
N ARG A 628 10.82 -21.21 -12.50
CA ARG A 628 12.28 -21.21 -12.39
C ARG A 628 12.84 -19.98 -11.67
N PHE A 629 12.61 -18.80 -12.17
CA PHE A 629 13.06 -17.58 -11.51
C PHE A 629 12.20 -16.37 -11.86
N ASN A 630 12.25 -15.37 -10.99
CA ASN A 630 11.67 -14.04 -11.17
C ASN A 630 12.70 -12.99 -10.73
N VAL A 631 12.93 -11.99 -11.56
CA VAL A 631 13.78 -10.84 -11.28
C VAL A 631 12.98 -9.57 -11.54
N VAL A 632 12.96 -8.69 -10.58
CA VAL A 632 12.40 -7.34 -10.67
C VAL A 632 13.47 -6.36 -10.24
N SER A 633 13.86 -5.44 -11.11
CA SER A 633 14.75 -4.34 -10.78
C SER A 633 14.09 -3.02 -11.14
N SER A 634 14.23 -2.04 -10.27
CA SER A 634 13.74 -0.68 -10.50
C SER A 634 14.79 0.35 -10.12
N PHE A 635 14.88 1.40 -10.91
CA PHE A 635 15.67 2.58 -10.60
C PHE A 635 14.85 3.83 -10.87
N THR A 636 14.84 4.74 -9.92
CA THR A 636 14.15 6.03 -10.01
C THR A 636 15.12 7.15 -9.65
N LEU A 637 15.17 8.15 -10.50
CA LEU A 637 15.85 9.43 -10.23
C LEU A 637 14.79 10.52 -10.26
N PHE A 638 14.64 11.28 -9.17
CA PHE A 638 13.58 12.27 -9.08
C PHE A 638 13.92 13.43 -8.15
N LYS A 639 13.14 14.52 -8.27
CA LYS A 639 13.14 15.66 -7.37
C LYS A 639 11.72 16.04 -7.00
N SER A 640 11.47 16.35 -5.72
CA SER A 640 10.18 16.80 -5.20
C SER A 640 10.38 18.02 -4.31
N GLU A 641 9.75 19.15 -4.66
CA GLU A 641 9.95 20.43 -3.98
C GLU A 641 8.70 21.31 -4.04
N TYR A 642 8.54 22.18 -3.02
CA TYR A 642 7.39 23.06 -2.87
C TYR A 642 7.82 24.50 -2.57
N ARG A 643 6.91 25.47 -2.79
CA ARG A 643 7.06 26.89 -2.47
C ARG A 643 5.71 27.50 -2.10
N ASN A 644 5.68 28.64 -1.41
CA ASN A 644 4.44 29.35 -1.12
C ASN A 644 3.94 30.12 -2.35
N GLY A 645 4.62 31.13 -2.77
CA GLY A 645 4.24 31.98 -3.91
C GLY A 645 5.05 31.73 -5.17
N GLN A 646 4.74 32.43 -6.27
CA GLN A 646 5.48 32.27 -7.53
C GLN A 646 6.93 32.76 -7.46
N ASN A 647 7.20 33.73 -6.59
CA ASN A 647 8.52 34.35 -6.45
C ASN A 647 9.38 33.72 -5.35
N ASP A 648 8.82 32.80 -4.56
CA ASP A 648 9.54 32.15 -3.47
C ASP A 648 10.46 31.05 -3.98
N ALA A 649 11.55 30.79 -3.27
CA ALA A 649 12.43 29.68 -3.55
C ALA A 649 11.72 28.33 -3.34
N TYR A 650 12.09 27.31 -4.12
CA TYR A 650 11.64 25.96 -3.89
C TYR A 650 12.37 25.31 -2.73
N ILE A 651 11.63 24.69 -1.84
CA ILE A 651 12.11 23.92 -0.68
C ILE A 651 11.89 22.44 -0.97
N PRO A 652 12.89 21.56 -0.78
CA PRO A 652 12.70 20.12 -0.93
C PRO A 652 11.57 19.60 -0.01
N SER A 653 10.72 18.69 -0.51
CA SER A 653 9.80 17.96 0.36
C SER A 653 10.58 17.03 1.30
N ALA A 654 10.00 16.68 2.45
CA ALA A 654 10.60 15.69 3.35
C ALA A 654 10.85 14.31 2.70
N TRP A 655 10.27 14.08 1.52
CA TRP A 655 10.26 12.83 0.78
C TRP A 655 11.19 12.84 -0.45
N ASP A 656 12.00 13.90 -0.65
CA ASP A 656 12.91 14.04 -1.78
C ASP A 656 14.19 13.21 -1.60
N ASN A 657 14.10 11.89 -1.77
CA ASN A 657 15.26 10.99 -1.66
C ASN A 657 16.23 11.10 -2.84
N ARG A 658 15.91 11.79 -3.92
CA ARG A 658 16.66 11.95 -5.18
C ARG A 658 16.77 10.70 -6.01
N PHE A 659 17.14 9.56 -5.42
CA PHE A 659 17.25 8.28 -6.14
C PHE A 659 16.81 7.10 -5.29
N ILE A 660 16.30 6.08 -5.96
CA ILE A 660 15.87 4.80 -5.38
C ILE A 660 16.30 3.69 -6.33
N LEU A 661 17.04 2.71 -5.85
CA LEU A 661 17.38 1.49 -6.58
C LEU A 661 16.87 0.28 -5.80
N ASN A 662 16.12 -0.59 -6.47
CA ASN A 662 15.72 -1.88 -5.93
C ASN A 662 16.07 -2.99 -6.92
N LEU A 663 16.56 -4.10 -6.40
CA LEU A 663 16.81 -5.33 -7.15
C LEU A 663 16.28 -6.49 -6.30
N SER A 664 15.24 -7.15 -6.78
CA SER A 664 14.63 -8.32 -6.14
C SER A 664 14.74 -9.52 -7.08
N SER A 665 15.19 -10.65 -6.57
CA SER A 665 15.31 -11.88 -7.34
C SER A 665 14.88 -13.07 -6.49
N THR A 666 14.19 -14.02 -7.12
CA THR A 666 13.82 -15.30 -6.52
C THR A 666 14.14 -16.43 -7.49
N TYR A 667 14.83 -17.45 -7.03
CA TYR A 667 15.21 -18.63 -7.81
C TYR A 667 14.67 -19.91 -7.17
N ASN A 668 13.98 -20.73 -7.95
CA ASN A 668 13.46 -22.03 -7.52
C ASN A 668 14.48 -23.12 -7.82
N LEU A 669 15.01 -23.73 -6.78
CA LEU A 669 15.99 -24.79 -6.81
C LEU A 669 15.33 -26.20 -6.92
N PRO A 670 16.09 -27.23 -7.30
CA PRO A 670 15.62 -28.62 -7.22
C PRO A 670 15.11 -28.98 -5.81
N ARG A 671 14.31 -30.05 -5.73
CA ARG A 671 13.72 -30.55 -4.48
C ARG A 671 12.87 -29.54 -3.73
N ARG A 672 12.23 -28.57 -4.46
CA ARG A 672 11.27 -27.61 -3.91
C ARG A 672 11.87 -26.60 -2.90
N TRP A 673 13.14 -26.28 -3.05
CA TRP A 673 13.73 -25.12 -2.41
C TRP A 673 13.51 -23.87 -3.25
N SER A 674 13.44 -22.72 -2.58
CA SER A 674 13.46 -21.41 -3.23
C SER A 674 14.38 -20.50 -2.42
N ILE A 675 15.20 -19.72 -3.11
CA ILE A 675 16.05 -18.70 -2.48
C ILE A 675 15.79 -17.37 -3.16
N GLY A 676 15.70 -16.33 -2.38
CA GLY A 676 15.51 -14.96 -2.86
C GLY A 676 16.42 -13.97 -2.18
N GLY A 677 16.75 -12.90 -2.88
CA GLY A 677 17.48 -11.76 -2.37
C GLY A 677 16.88 -10.45 -2.86
N LYS A 678 16.88 -9.41 -2.01
CA LYS A 678 16.43 -8.06 -2.35
C LYS A 678 17.44 -7.06 -1.84
N LEU A 679 18.01 -6.27 -2.74
CA LEU A 679 18.84 -5.11 -2.46
C LEU A 679 18.02 -3.86 -2.67
N SER A 680 17.98 -2.99 -1.66
CA SER A 680 17.41 -1.64 -1.75
C SER A 680 18.50 -0.61 -1.42
N TYR A 681 18.67 0.42 -2.26
CA TYR A 681 19.59 1.52 -2.05
C TYR A 681 18.89 2.84 -2.32
N ILE A 682 18.79 3.70 -1.29
CA ILE A 682 17.96 4.89 -1.30
C ILE A 682 18.80 6.10 -0.88
N GLY A 683 18.64 7.21 -1.60
CA GLY A 683 19.24 8.48 -1.25
C GLY A 683 18.70 9.04 0.07
N GLY A 684 19.52 9.82 0.77
CA GLY A 684 19.13 10.43 2.04
C GLY A 684 17.97 11.41 1.90
N SER A 685 17.02 11.36 2.82
CA SER A 685 15.93 12.33 2.93
C SER A 685 16.44 13.68 3.41
N PRO A 686 15.85 14.80 2.98
CA PRO A 686 16.14 16.11 3.55
C PRO A 686 15.61 16.20 4.98
N TYR A 687 16.27 17.05 5.79
CA TYR A 687 15.79 17.40 7.11
C TYR A 687 16.16 18.86 7.48
N THR A 688 15.42 19.39 8.45
CA THR A 688 15.61 20.71 9.00
C THR A 688 16.51 20.62 10.23
N PRO A 689 17.62 21.35 10.32
CA PRO A 689 18.44 21.39 11.52
C PRO A 689 17.70 22.08 12.67
N TYR A 690 18.17 21.86 13.88
CA TYR A 690 17.63 22.55 15.04
C TYR A 690 18.25 23.95 15.20
N ASP A 691 17.45 24.85 15.74
CA ASP A 691 17.90 26.13 16.29
C ASP A 691 18.49 25.89 17.69
N GLU A 692 19.81 25.71 17.76
CA GLU A 692 20.53 25.41 19.01
C GLU A 692 20.47 26.58 20.00
N ASP A 693 20.55 27.79 19.51
CA ASP A 693 20.49 29.01 20.35
C ASP A 693 19.13 29.10 21.07
N LYS A 694 18.05 28.97 20.33
CA LYS A 694 16.70 28.99 20.88
C LYS A 694 16.43 27.77 21.77
N SER A 695 16.86 26.59 21.32
CA SER A 695 16.64 25.32 22.06
C SER A 695 17.39 25.29 23.38
N SER A 696 18.54 25.95 23.50
CA SER A 696 19.32 26.00 24.75
C SER A 696 18.72 26.93 25.79
N LEU A 697 17.93 27.97 25.43
CA LEU A 697 17.31 28.86 26.40
C LEU A 697 16.41 28.10 27.36
N VAL A 698 16.60 28.29 28.69
CA VAL A 698 15.84 27.62 29.75
C VAL A 698 14.35 27.85 29.58
N GLU A 699 13.92 29.12 29.42
CA GLU A 699 12.50 29.45 29.22
C GLU A 699 11.91 28.80 27.98
N ALA A 700 12.64 28.77 26.85
CA ALA A 700 12.18 28.19 25.60
C ALA A 700 12.11 26.66 25.70
N TRP A 701 13.12 26.03 26.27
CA TRP A 701 13.13 24.58 26.47
C TRP A 701 12.01 24.15 27.40
N ASP A 702 11.88 24.80 28.55
CA ASP A 702 10.85 24.49 29.53
C ASP A 702 9.44 24.71 28.97
N ALA A 703 9.26 25.65 28.04
CA ALA A 703 7.98 25.89 27.37
C ALA A 703 7.52 24.72 26.50
N LYS A 704 8.42 24.00 25.89
CA LYS A 704 8.09 22.97 24.90
C LYS A 704 8.52 21.56 25.31
N GLY A 705 9.59 21.41 26.11
CA GLY A 705 10.21 20.13 26.44
C GLY A 705 10.84 19.42 25.25
N GLN A 706 11.05 20.14 24.15
CA GLN A 706 11.58 19.65 22.88
C GLN A 706 12.38 20.75 22.18
N PRO A 707 13.37 20.39 21.31
CA PRO A 707 14.13 21.37 20.56
C PRO A 707 13.26 22.14 19.55
N TYR A 708 13.72 23.32 19.17
CA TYR A 708 13.15 24.14 18.12
C TYR A 708 13.87 23.88 16.80
N TYR A 709 13.12 23.78 15.70
CA TYR A 709 13.69 23.73 14.36
C TYR A 709 14.10 25.12 13.87
N ASP A 710 15.20 25.18 13.14
CA ASP A 710 15.59 26.37 12.37
C ASP A 710 14.84 26.39 11.02
N TYR A 711 13.65 26.97 11.01
CA TYR A 711 12.82 27.03 9.80
C TYR A 711 13.38 27.96 8.72
N SER A 712 14.40 28.80 9.03
CA SER A 712 15.12 29.54 7.98
C SER A 712 15.97 28.61 7.09
N ARG A 713 16.34 27.44 7.61
CA ARG A 713 17.10 26.39 6.93
C ARG A 713 16.24 25.12 6.69
N TYR A 714 14.97 25.31 6.41
CA TYR A 714 14.02 24.20 6.28
C TYR A 714 14.44 23.22 5.18
N ASN A 715 14.58 21.93 5.52
CA ASN A 715 14.97 20.83 4.62
C ASN A 715 16.26 21.09 3.81
N THR A 716 17.20 21.91 4.32
CA THR A 716 18.48 22.18 3.64
C THR A 716 19.51 21.08 3.82
N GLU A 717 19.48 20.40 4.95
CA GLU A 717 20.40 19.31 5.25
C GLU A 717 19.89 17.96 4.70
N ARG A 718 20.80 16.98 4.56
CA ARG A 718 20.44 15.64 4.07
C ARG A 718 21.06 14.54 4.90
N LEU A 719 20.27 13.52 5.15
CA LEU A 719 20.73 12.27 5.74
C LEU A 719 21.61 11.50 4.75
N PRO A 720 22.50 10.63 5.23
CA PRO A 720 23.26 9.73 4.36
C PRO A 720 22.34 8.74 3.63
N SER A 721 22.79 8.25 2.49
CA SER A 721 22.12 7.17 1.76
C SER A 721 22.10 5.88 2.56
N PHE A 722 21.07 5.07 2.37
CA PHE A 722 20.85 3.82 3.08
C PHE A 722 20.76 2.63 2.12
N ALA A 723 21.49 1.56 2.46
CA ALA A 723 21.45 0.29 1.74
C ALA A 723 20.92 -0.82 2.65
N GLN A 724 20.02 -1.65 2.14
CA GLN A 724 19.46 -2.81 2.84
C GLN A 724 19.51 -4.04 1.94
N LEU A 725 20.02 -5.14 2.47
CA LEU A 725 20.00 -6.45 1.83
C LEU A 725 19.14 -7.41 2.65
N ASP A 726 18.13 -7.97 1.98
CA ASP A 726 17.20 -8.95 2.53
C ASP A 726 17.42 -10.29 1.83
N VAL A 727 17.31 -11.40 2.58
CA VAL A 727 17.47 -12.77 2.05
C VAL A 727 16.36 -13.65 2.56
N ARG A 728 15.78 -14.45 1.66
CA ARG A 728 14.72 -15.40 1.99
C ARG A 728 15.02 -16.78 1.44
N VAL A 729 14.71 -17.78 2.24
CA VAL A 729 14.82 -19.20 1.85
C VAL A 729 13.50 -19.88 2.19
N ASP A 730 12.92 -20.57 1.21
CA ASP A 730 11.68 -21.34 1.38
C ASP A 730 11.92 -22.81 1.07
N LYS A 731 11.21 -23.68 1.79
CA LYS A 731 11.14 -25.11 1.53
C LYS A 731 9.68 -25.58 1.56
N SER A 732 9.21 -26.21 0.48
CA SER A 732 7.86 -26.75 0.39
C SER A 732 7.86 -28.27 0.32
N PHE A 733 6.96 -28.88 1.10
CA PHE A 733 6.69 -30.32 1.10
C PHE A 733 5.25 -30.53 0.63
N TYR A 734 5.09 -31.22 -0.49
CA TYR A 734 3.77 -31.46 -1.05
C TYR A 734 3.33 -32.91 -0.77
N PHE A 735 2.15 -33.05 -0.21
CA PHE A 735 1.49 -34.31 0.06
C PHE A 735 0.17 -34.39 -0.71
N ARG A 736 -0.43 -35.55 -0.82
CA ARG A 736 -1.64 -35.74 -1.61
C ARG A 736 -2.81 -34.82 -1.16
N ARG A 737 -2.93 -34.51 0.14
CA ARG A 737 -4.04 -33.73 0.73
C ARG A 737 -3.61 -32.44 1.42
N CYS A 738 -2.32 -32.23 1.59
CA CYS A 738 -1.82 -31.02 2.26
C CYS A 738 -0.47 -30.59 1.70
N MET A 739 -0.08 -29.36 2.00
CA MET A 739 1.24 -28.80 1.75
C MET A 739 1.78 -28.24 3.06
N LEU A 740 3.02 -28.55 3.38
CA LEU A 740 3.78 -27.92 4.46
C LEU A 740 4.85 -27.02 3.85
N GLY A 741 4.81 -25.74 4.17
CA GLY A 741 5.80 -24.73 3.81
C GLY A 741 6.61 -24.30 5.03
N LEU A 742 7.91 -24.17 4.85
CA LEU A 742 8.83 -23.56 5.83
C LEU A 742 9.50 -22.38 5.15
N TYR A 743 9.66 -21.28 5.85
CA TYR A 743 10.45 -20.15 5.35
C TYR A 743 11.30 -19.53 6.43
N LEU A 744 12.45 -19.00 6.00
CA LEU A 744 13.33 -18.13 6.76
C LEU A 744 13.51 -16.86 5.94
N ASP A 745 13.08 -15.73 6.47
CA ASP A 745 13.20 -14.40 5.86
C ASP A 745 14.04 -13.50 6.78
N ILE A 746 15.18 -13.05 6.31
CA ILE A 746 16.12 -12.23 7.08
C ILE A 746 16.15 -10.85 6.45
N GLN A 747 15.57 -9.88 7.15
CA GLN A 747 15.63 -8.47 6.76
C GLN A 747 16.91 -7.84 7.25
N ASN A 748 17.49 -6.97 6.42
CA ASN A 748 18.70 -6.21 6.72
C ASN A 748 19.84 -7.09 7.23
N ILE A 749 20.20 -8.14 6.47
CA ILE A 749 21.23 -9.12 6.85
C ILE A 749 22.60 -8.47 7.09
N THR A 750 22.86 -7.31 6.46
CA THR A 750 24.07 -6.51 6.65
C THR A 750 24.10 -5.75 7.98
N GLY A 751 22.96 -5.62 8.66
CA GLY A 751 22.84 -4.84 9.90
C GLY A 751 23.05 -3.35 9.74
N ASN A 752 22.90 -2.81 8.52
CA ASN A 752 23.06 -1.39 8.26
C ASN A 752 22.06 -0.55 9.06
N LYS A 753 22.50 0.63 9.51
CA LYS A 753 21.68 1.57 10.27
C LYS A 753 21.17 2.67 9.37
N LEU A 754 19.85 2.90 9.40
CA LEU A 754 19.21 4.06 8.82
C LEU A 754 19.35 5.21 9.81
N LYS A 755 20.11 6.23 9.44
CA LYS A 755 20.30 7.42 10.27
C LYS A 755 19.09 8.33 10.18
N GLN A 756 18.77 8.93 11.32
CA GLN A 756 17.79 10.01 11.46
C GLN A 756 18.54 11.28 11.93
N PRO A 757 17.92 12.46 11.92
CA PRO A 757 18.53 13.65 12.50
C PRO A 757 18.87 13.40 13.98
N ASP A 758 20.07 13.76 14.39
CA ASP A 758 20.46 13.70 15.82
C ASP A 758 19.55 14.64 16.61
N VAL A 759 19.02 14.18 17.73
CA VAL A 759 18.13 14.99 18.56
C VAL A 759 18.93 15.76 19.60
N ILE A 760 18.67 17.06 19.74
CA ILE A 760 19.23 17.88 20.79
C ILE A 760 18.38 17.74 22.04
N MET A 761 19.00 17.48 23.18
CA MET A 761 18.36 17.36 24.50
C MET A 761 19.04 18.22 25.54
N SER A 762 18.22 18.78 26.43
CA SER A 762 18.76 19.45 27.64
C SER A 762 19.30 18.40 28.62
N THR A 763 20.43 18.68 29.22
CA THR A 763 20.97 17.89 30.36
C THR A 763 20.34 18.30 31.69
N GLY A 764 19.50 19.35 31.71
CA GLY A 764 18.95 19.94 32.95
C GLY A 764 19.96 20.80 33.73
N VAL A 765 21.21 20.89 33.26
CA VAL A 765 22.26 21.73 33.90
C VAL A 765 22.32 23.09 33.21
N ILE A 766 22.21 24.17 33.97
CA ILE A 766 22.32 25.55 33.47
C ILE A 766 23.81 25.90 33.36
N GLU A 767 24.30 26.24 32.16
CA GLU A 767 25.72 26.57 31.92
C GLU A 767 26.10 27.96 32.44
N ASN A 768 25.17 28.89 32.43
CA ASN A 768 25.36 30.29 32.80
C ASN A 768 24.41 30.76 33.92
N PRO A 769 24.46 30.14 35.11
CA PRO A 769 23.47 30.44 36.17
C PRO A 769 23.51 31.86 36.70
N SER A 770 24.56 32.62 36.44
CA SER A 770 24.70 34.04 36.82
C SER A 770 24.06 35.00 35.81
N ALA A 771 23.61 34.52 34.65
CA ALA A 771 22.93 35.35 33.64
C ALA A 771 21.49 35.68 34.07
N PRO A 772 20.87 36.78 33.54
CA PRO A 772 19.45 37.03 33.69
C PRO A 772 18.61 35.79 33.29
N ALA A 773 17.49 35.56 33.93
CA ALA A 773 16.64 34.37 33.69
C ALA A 773 16.30 34.17 32.20
N SER A 774 16.02 35.28 31.47
CA SER A 774 15.77 35.24 30.01
C SER A 774 16.96 34.83 29.13
N GLU A 775 18.17 34.84 29.68
CA GLU A 775 19.41 34.54 28.97
C GLU A 775 20.05 33.23 29.48
N GLN A 776 19.48 32.62 30.51
CA GLN A 776 20.00 31.36 31.05
C GLN A 776 19.85 30.27 29.99
N ARG A 777 20.89 29.40 29.90
CA ARG A 777 20.97 28.33 28.92
C ARG A 777 21.26 27.00 29.60
N TYR A 778 20.53 25.97 29.14
CA TYR A 778 20.88 24.59 29.48
C TYR A 778 22.11 24.13 28.70
N LYS A 779 22.92 23.32 29.32
CA LYS A 779 23.88 22.46 28.62
C LYS A 779 23.14 21.45 27.77
N MET A 780 23.35 21.51 26.45
CA MET A 780 22.71 20.60 25.50
C MET A 780 23.61 19.40 25.24
N LYS A 781 22.97 18.25 24.90
CA LYS A 781 23.61 17.04 24.40
C LYS A 781 22.93 16.57 23.13
N TYR A 782 23.69 15.87 22.29
CA TYR A 782 23.18 15.26 21.07
C TYR A 782 22.93 13.78 21.31
N LEU A 783 21.73 13.32 20.99
CA LEU A 783 21.36 11.91 20.98
C LEU A 783 21.31 11.45 19.53
N LYS A 784 22.17 10.51 19.19
CA LYS A 784 22.19 9.90 17.85
C LYS A 784 20.95 9.03 17.68
N GLN A 785 20.20 9.29 16.61
CA GLN A 785 19.04 8.47 16.27
C GLN A 785 19.36 7.56 15.08
N GLU A 786 19.33 6.26 15.33
CA GLU A 786 19.59 5.26 14.31
C GLU A 786 18.54 4.15 14.41
N SER A 787 17.93 3.77 13.29
CA SER A 787 17.05 2.63 13.19
C SER A 787 17.62 1.60 12.21
N GLY A 788 17.14 0.39 12.28
CA GLY A 788 17.61 -0.70 11.41
C GLY A 788 18.24 -1.83 12.24
N THR A 789 17.48 -2.90 12.36
CA THR A 789 17.87 -4.10 13.08
C THR A 789 17.88 -5.26 12.11
N LEU A 790 18.83 -6.16 12.25
CA LEU A 790 18.76 -7.48 11.60
C LEU A 790 17.56 -8.21 12.18
N LEU A 791 16.57 -8.52 11.33
CA LEU A 791 15.32 -9.14 11.76
C LEU A 791 15.12 -10.49 11.06
N PRO A 792 15.52 -11.61 11.68
CA PRO A 792 15.21 -12.94 11.18
C PRO A 792 13.76 -13.31 11.52
N THR A 793 13.02 -13.74 10.53
CA THR A 793 11.65 -14.25 10.69
C THR A 793 11.57 -15.67 10.17
N LEU A 794 11.04 -16.56 10.99
CA LEU A 794 10.82 -17.96 10.70
C LEU A 794 9.33 -18.22 10.66
N GLY A 795 8.87 -19.02 9.70
CA GLY A 795 7.45 -19.36 9.67
C GLY A 795 7.19 -20.75 9.09
N VAL A 796 6.05 -21.27 9.52
CA VAL A 796 5.51 -22.57 9.11
C VAL A 796 4.12 -22.34 8.54
N THR A 797 3.85 -22.89 7.37
CA THR A 797 2.56 -22.80 6.71
C THR A 797 2.03 -24.20 6.43
N LEU A 798 0.78 -24.47 6.78
CA LEU A 798 0.08 -25.71 6.48
C LEU A 798 -1.17 -25.38 5.64
N GLU A 799 -1.25 -25.98 4.43
CA GLU A 799 -2.44 -25.90 3.56
C GLU A 799 -3.09 -27.27 3.45
N PHE A 800 -4.43 -27.33 3.53
CA PHE A 800 -5.19 -28.57 3.43
C PHE A 800 -6.63 -28.35 2.93
#